data_d4417981979f3665378b3cfe69214d46
#
_entry.id   d4417981979f3665378b3cfe69214d46
#
_cell.length_a   1.000
_cell.length_b   1.000
_cell.length_c   1.000
_cell.angle_alpha   90.00
_cell.angle_beta   90.00
_cell.angle_gamma   90.00
#
_symmetry.space_group_name_H-M   'P 1'
#
loop_
_entity.id
_entity.type
_entity.pdbx_description
1 polymer ?
#
loop_
_entity_poly.entity_id
_entity_poly.type
_entity_poly.pdbx_seq_one_letter_code
_entity_poly.pdbx_strand_id
1 'polypeptide(L)'
;MKVYYSPEYSGFTYTGLKDKGGILFDTAVVDTGGLINLLCLHGGMHYEVSDSTERMIAYYKAMRKYLHENPKNVLAKSFKTDGLNTAKVCLSWRDTLVLAGWSKNAKQPSDRMTALQGIEEFFNSPGTVDILPNIIKGIEDGCTLPDNLEIITPCDYKLLHPAIVRLMNALKDRGTKFSVLEHAIKKGECDLNKVASLLNSNDSKNIKLSKDNSLQILNFEEKDDALRYLTLQKDNAYDVWIDSDSKQLDNWLRLEGKPTTGSTVAQCMPQISQLFIIGLGLFSKPLNVNTLLEWLYAPMTPVGRKFAWNLANTIVYKGGYFNKECQEVIDKYLNGEYDWFEERTTDEQKKEIINKKRKSREYAVSTFLPRIKGHKEFTIDSTDNNVDVDRLREFTEALNAWSKQQMSMTDDANRKAQLGKISSETDAVSLLLEDYEGSTIPFSTIENWMGSLYKYADYRQYRAQRNCRNVISSPGNMAGKSKNTIWCDFQGGDAGKLTYSFLEPIEKKEFKKTLNLWEDAKEQKYHRSMLLMPFNMTSDQLTLVTYNRNGSEEVEKHPLMIQLEQQVKNLDDIVLHPHIDESLYEEADIIDNKNRNDDADEFIHLPHPEYIKFPKYESYTSLSTMYQSPLDYTFGSIAHIQQVGASAMAEIWTTKGNVAHAVIQTLFWNEKDKASGYPENIEKNLKENYDNVFSAIVNAYGAIMLLQENRIDTRTYRERLRKCADNLLEIIKVNNLHVTGIESKVKTSMAMVSMNHSKNQLIFFQHGTVLRTT
;
A
#
# COMPACT_ATOMS: atom_id res chain seq x y z
N MET A 1 -26.07 -33.78 -2.94
CA MET A 1 -25.01 -32.77 -2.73
C MET A 1 -25.11 -32.15 -1.34
N LYS A 2 -23.99 -32.01 -0.60
CA LYS A 2 -23.93 -31.30 0.69
C LYS A 2 -23.29 -29.95 0.54
N VAL A 3 -23.90 -28.92 1.09
CA VAL A 3 -23.40 -27.53 1.02
C VAL A 3 -23.30 -26.97 2.43
N TYR A 4 -22.04 -26.72 2.87
CA TYR A 4 -21.79 -25.98 4.09
C TYR A 4 -21.86 -24.50 3.73
N TYR A 5 -22.80 -23.80 4.32
CA TYR A 5 -23.07 -22.41 4.00
C TYR A 5 -23.03 -21.51 5.21
N SER A 6 -22.26 -20.42 5.09
CA SER A 6 -22.33 -19.24 5.97
C SER A 6 -21.92 -18.00 5.18
N PRO A 7 -22.55 -16.84 5.42
CA PRO A 7 -22.05 -15.58 4.87
C PRO A 7 -20.59 -15.27 5.24
N GLU A 8 -20.08 -15.86 6.31
CA GLU A 8 -18.73 -15.64 6.84
C GLU A 8 -17.66 -16.60 6.28
N TYR A 9 -18.05 -17.60 5.47
CA TYR A 9 -17.10 -18.54 4.89
C TYR A 9 -16.29 -17.90 3.76
N SER A 10 -15.39 -17.01 4.15
CA SER A 10 -14.44 -16.36 3.24
C SER A 10 -13.03 -16.92 3.47
N GLY A 11 -12.32 -17.23 2.39
CA GLY A 11 -10.97 -17.78 2.47
C GLY A 11 -10.94 -19.23 2.92
N PHE A 12 -9.94 -19.60 3.75
CA PHE A 12 -9.81 -20.96 4.26
C PHE A 12 -10.81 -21.23 5.38
N THR A 13 -11.61 -22.28 5.21
CA THR A 13 -12.61 -22.73 6.17
C THR A 13 -12.24 -24.14 6.65
N TYR A 14 -12.19 -24.34 7.97
CA TYR A 14 -11.85 -25.62 8.57
C TYR A 14 -13.06 -26.55 8.60
N THR A 15 -12.95 -27.70 7.94
CA THR A 15 -14.05 -28.68 7.82
C THR A 15 -13.86 -29.92 8.68
N GLY A 16 -12.76 -30.07 9.39
CA GLY A 16 -12.46 -31.26 10.22
C GLY A 16 -12.15 -32.54 9.44
N LEU A 17 -11.91 -32.45 8.14
CA LEU A 17 -11.82 -33.61 7.26
C LEU A 17 -10.40 -34.06 6.93
N LYS A 18 -9.39 -33.32 7.43
CA LYS A 18 -7.97 -33.60 7.18
C LYS A 18 -7.52 -34.97 7.70
N ASP A 19 -8.10 -35.44 8.81
CA ASP A 19 -7.71 -36.70 9.45
C ASP A 19 -8.12 -37.96 8.70
N LYS A 20 -9.00 -37.83 7.68
CA LYS A 20 -9.55 -39.01 6.99
C LYS A 20 -8.91 -39.29 5.64
N GLY A 21 -7.95 -38.49 5.18
CA GLY A 21 -7.27 -38.67 3.88
C GLY A 21 -8.19 -38.72 2.68
N GLY A 22 -9.47 -38.31 2.84
CA GLY A 22 -10.54 -38.47 1.88
C GLY A 22 -10.75 -37.26 1.01
N ILE A 23 -11.05 -37.50 -0.24
CA ILE A 23 -11.62 -36.50 -1.15
C ILE A 23 -13.12 -36.41 -0.79
N LEU A 24 -13.60 -35.19 -0.57
CA LEU A 24 -15.02 -34.93 -0.42
C LEU A 24 -15.66 -34.87 -1.81
N PHE A 25 -16.38 -35.92 -2.14
CA PHE A 25 -17.23 -35.87 -3.32
C PHE A 25 -18.55 -35.21 -2.97
N ASP A 26 -19.10 -34.49 -3.94
CA ASP A 26 -20.45 -33.91 -3.86
C ASP A 26 -20.65 -32.99 -2.62
N THR A 27 -19.59 -32.27 -2.25
CA THR A 27 -19.60 -31.36 -1.09
C THR A 27 -19.00 -30.03 -1.46
N ALA A 28 -19.66 -28.92 -1.09
CA ALA A 28 -19.20 -27.57 -1.26
C ALA A 28 -19.19 -26.82 0.08
N VAL A 29 -18.23 -25.90 0.26
CA VAL A 29 -18.18 -24.94 1.36
C VAL A 29 -18.21 -23.56 0.74
N VAL A 30 -19.25 -22.80 0.99
CA VAL A 30 -19.52 -21.55 0.23
C VAL A 30 -20.05 -20.43 1.12
N ASP A 31 -19.71 -19.21 0.74
CA ASP A 31 -20.35 -17.98 1.17
C ASP A 31 -21.63 -17.69 0.36
N THR A 32 -22.21 -16.50 0.54
CA THR A 32 -23.43 -16.10 -0.18
C THR A 32 -23.20 -16.04 -1.69
N GLY A 33 -22.06 -15.51 -2.15
CA GLY A 33 -21.73 -15.44 -3.57
C GLY A 33 -21.53 -16.84 -4.18
N GLY A 34 -20.81 -17.68 -3.48
CA GLY A 34 -20.58 -19.08 -3.87
C GLY A 34 -21.87 -19.89 -3.94
N LEU A 35 -22.79 -19.71 -2.98
CA LEU A 35 -24.10 -20.37 -3.01
C LEU A 35 -24.92 -19.91 -4.22
N ILE A 36 -25.00 -18.60 -4.47
CA ILE A 36 -25.71 -18.04 -5.62
C ILE A 36 -25.15 -18.60 -6.92
N ASN A 37 -23.82 -18.59 -7.08
CA ASN A 37 -23.17 -19.12 -8.28
C ASN A 37 -23.46 -20.62 -8.48
N LEU A 38 -23.44 -21.42 -7.41
CA LEU A 38 -23.75 -22.83 -7.45
C LEU A 38 -25.21 -23.06 -7.90
N LEU A 39 -26.15 -22.31 -7.35
CA LEU A 39 -27.56 -22.41 -7.73
C LEU A 39 -27.82 -21.97 -9.17
N CYS A 40 -27.17 -20.89 -9.61
CA CYS A 40 -27.27 -20.43 -10.99
C CYS A 40 -26.69 -21.46 -11.98
N LEU A 41 -25.52 -22.03 -11.65
CA LEU A 41 -24.88 -23.05 -12.49
C LEU A 41 -25.78 -24.29 -12.70
N HIS A 42 -26.31 -24.85 -11.61
CA HIS A 42 -27.18 -26.04 -11.69
C HIS A 42 -28.56 -25.71 -12.26
N GLY A 43 -29.08 -24.52 -11.97
CA GLY A 43 -30.38 -24.06 -12.46
C GLY A 43 -30.41 -23.63 -13.92
N GLY A 44 -29.24 -23.53 -14.57
CA GLY A 44 -29.11 -22.96 -15.91
C GLY A 44 -29.51 -21.48 -15.96
N MET A 45 -29.41 -20.79 -14.83
CA MET A 45 -29.74 -19.35 -14.73
C MET A 45 -28.51 -18.52 -15.02
N HIS A 46 -28.59 -17.66 -16.03
CA HIS A 46 -27.52 -16.77 -16.38
C HIS A 46 -27.94 -15.32 -16.13
N TYR A 47 -27.19 -14.62 -15.29
CA TYR A 47 -27.38 -13.20 -15.01
C TYR A 47 -26.07 -12.46 -15.19
N GLU A 48 -26.14 -11.34 -15.89
CA GLU A 48 -25.02 -10.41 -15.98
C GLU A 48 -24.93 -9.60 -14.70
N VAL A 49 -23.78 -9.66 -14.05
CA VAL A 49 -23.45 -8.88 -12.86
C VAL A 49 -22.20 -8.11 -13.18
N SER A 50 -22.28 -6.80 -13.05
CA SER A 50 -21.13 -5.92 -13.25
C SER A 50 -20.13 -6.07 -12.11
N ASP A 51 -18.84 -5.88 -12.42
CA ASP A 51 -17.77 -5.85 -11.42
C ASP A 51 -18.00 -4.72 -10.39
N SER A 52 -17.51 -4.91 -9.19
CA SER A 52 -17.68 -3.96 -8.08
C SER A 52 -17.12 -2.58 -8.39
N THR A 53 -16.03 -2.50 -9.15
CA THR A 53 -15.39 -1.24 -9.54
C THR A 53 -16.18 -0.55 -10.65
N GLU A 54 -16.62 -1.31 -11.65
CA GLU A 54 -17.49 -0.81 -12.72
C GLU A 54 -18.80 -0.26 -12.15
N ARG A 55 -19.42 -0.98 -11.21
CA ARG A 55 -20.63 -0.53 -10.51
C ARG A 55 -20.42 0.77 -9.75
N MET A 56 -19.30 0.87 -9.02
CA MET A 56 -18.96 2.10 -8.27
C MET A 56 -18.80 3.29 -9.22
N ILE A 57 -18.15 3.12 -10.36
CA ILE A 57 -17.97 4.16 -11.36
C ILE A 57 -19.30 4.52 -12.03
N ALA A 58 -20.11 3.53 -12.37
CA ALA A 58 -21.44 3.76 -12.91
C ALA A 58 -22.33 4.55 -11.93
N TYR A 59 -22.25 4.22 -10.63
CA TYR A 59 -22.98 4.96 -9.61
C TYR A 59 -22.45 6.39 -9.42
N TYR A 60 -21.13 6.58 -9.48
CA TYR A 60 -20.52 7.90 -9.48
C TYR A 60 -21.02 8.76 -10.67
N LYS A 61 -21.06 8.19 -11.88
CA LYS A 61 -21.59 8.87 -13.07
C LYS A 61 -23.07 9.21 -12.91
N ALA A 62 -23.88 8.29 -12.41
CA ALA A 62 -25.30 8.51 -12.12
C ALA A 62 -25.51 9.63 -11.09
N MET A 63 -24.73 9.59 -10.01
CA MET A 63 -24.77 10.61 -8.96
C MET A 63 -24.34 11.99 -9.47
N ARG A 64 -23.31 12.06 -10.33
CA ARG A 64 -22.88 13.31 -10.97
C ARG A 64 -24.00 13.93 -11.81
N LYS A 65 -24.70 13.13 -12.62
CA LYS A 65 -25.86 13.58 -13.42
C LYS A 65 -26.97 14.10 -12.52
N TYR A 66 -27.37 13.34 -11.53
CA TYR A 66 -28.41 13.73 -10.60
C TYR A 66 -28.10 15.04 -9.85
N LEU A 67 -26.87 15.17 -9.34
CA LEU A 67 -26.44 16.35 -8.57
C LEU A 67 -26.23 17.58 -9.45
N HIS A 68 -25.92 17.41 -10.73
CA HIS A 68 -25.88 18.51 -11.69
C HIS A 68 -27.28 19.13 -11.84
N GLU A 69 -28.32 18.31 -11.91
CA GLU A 69 -29.72 18.78 -11.96
C GLU A 69 -30.22 19.29 -10.59
N ASN A 70 -29.63 18.80 -9.49
CA ASN A 70 -30.03 19.09 -8.12
C ASN A 70 -28.87 19.63 -7.26
N PRO A 71 -28.31 20.84 -7.58
CA PRO A 71 -27.06 21.33 -6.95
C PRO A 71 -27.20 21.70 -5.46
N LYS A 72 -28.42 21.85 -4.95
CA LYS A 72 -28.72 22.14 -3.54
C LYS A 72 -28.98 20.89 -2.71
N ASN A 73 -28.83 19.70 -3.29
CA ASN A 73 -29.05 18.46 -2.60
C ASN A 73 -28.06 18.26 -1.42
N VAL A 74 -28.50 17.57 -0.39
CA VAL A 74 -27.72 17.30 0.84
C VAL A 74 -26.38 16.60 0.55
N LEU A 75 -26.31 15.75 -0.49
CA LEU A 75 -25.11 15.04 -0.89
C LEU A 75 -24.13 15.88 -1.74
N ALA A 76 -24.55 17.03 -2.27
CA ALA A 76 -23.76 17.82 -3.21
C ALA A 76 -22.42 18.30 -2.62
N LYS A 77 -22.41 18.70 -1.34
CA LYS A 77 -21.18 19.15 -0.66
C LYS A 77 -20.17 18.02 -0.51
N SER A 78 -20.60 16.85 -0.04
CA SER A 78 -19.73 15.66 0.13
C SER A 78 -19.22 15.19 -1.22
N PHE A 79 -20.08 15.13 -2.23
CA PHE A 79 -19.71 14.75 -3.59
C PHE A 79 -18.68 15.70 -4.22
N LYS A 80 -18.80 17.00 -3.98
CA LYS A 80 -17.81 17.99 -4.45
C LYS A 80 -16.44 17.81 -3.77
N THR A 81 -16.42 17.39 -2.51
CA THR A 81 -15.18 17.18 -1.75
C THR A 81 -14.49 15.88 -2.18
N ASP A 82 -15.22 14.77 -2.18
CA ASP A 82 -14.73 13.44 -2.60
C ASP A 82 -15.91 12.67 -3.25
N GLY A 83 -16.05 12.84 -4.55
CA GLY A 83 -17.19 12.30 -5.29
C GLY A 83 -17.19 10.79 -5.38
N LEU A 84 -16.02 10.17 -5.58
CA LEU A 84 -15.92 8.72 -5.79
C LEU A 84 -16.16 7.96 -4.49
N ASN A 85 -15.59 8.41 -3.37
CA ASN A 85 -15.85 7.81 -2.07
C ASN A 85 -17.30 8.03 -1.60
N THR A 86 -17.86 9.22 -1.86
CA THR A 86 -19.29 9.48 -1.59
C THR A 86 -20.19 8.54 -2.38
N ALA A 87 -19.89 8.30 -3.66
CA ALA A 87 -20.62 7.36 -4.50
C ALA A 87 -20.50 5.92 -3.98
N LYS A 88 -19.28 5.50 -3.56
CA LYS A 88 -19.04 4.18 -2.96
C LYS A 88 -19.88 3.95 -1.71
N VAL A 89 -19.94 4.94 -0.82
CA VAL A 89 -20.73 4.87 0.42
C VAL A 89 -22.23 4.81 0.10
N CYS A 90 -22.70 5.67 -0.81
CA CYS A 90 -24.12 5.70 -1.21
C CYS A 90 -24.53 4.41 -1.94
N LEU A 91 -23.67 3.83 -2.78
CA LEU A 91 -23.93 2.53 -3.42
C LEU A 91 -24.02 1.41 -2.38
N SER A 92 -23.17 1.41 -1.37
CA SER A 92 -23.25 0.44 -0.26
C SER A 92 -24.58 0.58 0.51
N TRP A 93 -25.03 1.78 0.81
CA TRP A 93 -26.33 2.01 1.42
C TRP A 93 -27.47 1.51 0.53
N ARG A 94 -27.41 1.86 -0.74
CA ARG A 94 -28.37 1.42 -1.76
C ARG A 94 -28.47 -0.10 -1.81
N ASP A 95 -27.36 -0.79 -1.93
CA ASP A 95 -27.31 -2.25 -2.03
C ASP A 95 -27.86 -2.92 -0.75
N THR A 96 -27.53 -2.39 0.41
CA THR A 96 -28.07 -2.84 1.69
C THR A 96 -29.58 -2.67 1.79
N LEU A 97 -30.11 -1.55 1.29
CA LEU A 97 -31.54 -1.30 1.27
C LEU A 97 -32.28 -2.16 0.22
N VAL A 98 -31.69 -2.33 -0.96
CA VAL A 98 -32.26 -3.22 -2.00
C VAL A 98 -32.37 -4.66 -1.50
N LEU A 99 -31.38 -5.14 -0.77
CA LEU A 99 -31.42 -6.44 -0.13
C LEU A 99 -32.59 -6.57 0.87
N ALA A 100 -32.98 -5.47 1.52
CA ALA A 100 -34.17 -5.42 2.38
C ALA A 100 -35.49 -5.27 1.63
N GLY A 101 -35.46 -5.14 0.29
CA GLY A 101 -36.64 -4.94 -0.56
C GLY A 101 -36.97 -3.48 -0.90
N TRP A 102 -35.99 -2.57 -0.70
CA TRP A 102 -36.14 -1.18 -1.12
C TRP A 102 -36.27 -1.06 -2.65
N SER A 103 -37.15 -0.17 -3.09
CA SER A 103 -37.31 0.17 -4.50
C SER A 103 -37.45 1.69 -4.69
N LYS A 104 -37.08 2.16 -5.87
CA LYS A 104 -37.19 3.57 -6.24
C LYS A 104 -38.64 4.11 -6.26
N ASN A 105 -39.65 3.26 -6.29
CA ASN A 105 -41.07 3.66 -6.37
C ASN A 105 -41.69 3.91 -4.99
N ALA A 106 -40.96 3.60 -3.89
CA ALA A 106 -41.46 3.79 -2.53
C ALA A 106 -41.29 5.25 -2.05
N LYS A 107 -42.20 5.72 -1.17
CA LYS A 107 -42.03 7.01 -0.49
C LYS A 107 -40.80 6.98 0.41
N GLN A 108 -39.94 7.95 0.26
CA GLN A 108 -38.67 8.01 1.03
C GLN A 108 -38.86 8.80 2.35
N PRO A 109 -38.18 8.36 3.43
CA PRO A 109 -38.35 8.98 4.75
C PRO A 109 -37.53 10.24 4.99
N SER A 110 -36.55 10.55 4.15
CA SER A 110 -35.64 11.70 4.31
C SER A 110 -35.11 12.20 2.98
N ASP A 111 -34.50 13.39 3.00
CA ASP A 111 -33.93 14.04 1.82
C ASP A 111 -32.77 13.21 1.22
N ARG A 112 -31.95 12.58 2.06
CA ARG A 112 -30.85 11.74 1.57
C ARG A 112 -31.35 10.43 0.97
N MET A 113 -32.44 9.86 1.47
CA MET A 113 -33.08 8.66 0.87
C MET A 113 -33.81 9.05 -0.43
N THR A 114 -34.38 10.24 -0.50
CA THR A 114 -34.91 10.82 -1.74
C THR A 114 -33.81 11.04 -2.78
N ALA A 115 -32.61 11.45 -2.32
CA ALA A 115 -31.47 11.57 -3.22
C ALA A 115 -31.03 10.20 -3.78
N LEU A 116 -30.98 9.16 -2.97
CA LEU A 116 -30.67 7.80 -3.45
C LEU A 116 -31.71 7.35 -4.50
N GLN A 117 -32.98 7.64 -4.25
CA GLN A 117 -34.08 7.36 -5.21
C GLN A 117 -33.87 8.09 -6.55
N GLY A 118 -33.50 9.38 -6.51
CA GLY A 118 -33.24 10.16 -7.72
C GLY A 118 -32.01 9.68 -8.50
N ILE A 119 -30.98 9.19 -7.81
CA ILE A 119 -29.80 8.62 -8.46
C ILE A 119 -30.14 7.33 -9.23
N GLU A 120 -31.07 6.51 -8.73
CA GLU A 120 -31.54 5.28 -9.41
C GLU A 120 -32.14 5.51 -10.80
N GLU A 121 -32.59 6.74 -11.13
CA GLU A 121 -33.08 7.07 -12.47
C GLU A 121 -31.95 7.02 -13.53
N PHE A 122 -30.71 7.22 -13.09
CA PHE A 122 -29.51 7.27 -13.94
C PHE A 122 -28.63 6.05 -13.77
N PHE A 123 -28.90 5.17 -12.78
CA PHE A 123 -28.06 4.02 -12.47
C PHE A 123 -28.61 2.72 -13.12
N ASN A 124 -27.78 2.10 -13.95
CA ASN A 124 -28.14 0.87 -14.66
C ASN A 124 -26.96 -0.14 -14.67
N SER A 125 -26.49 -0.53 -13.50
CA SER A 125 -25.42 -1.51 -13.37
C SER A 125 -25.77 -2.51 -12.27
N PRO A 126 -26.39 -3.66 -12.61
CA PRO A 126 -26.87 -4.62 -11.61
C PRO A 126 -25.74 -5.30 -10.85
N GLY A 127 -25.94 -5.54 -9.56
CA GLY A 127 -25.09 -6.33 -8.70
C GLY A 127 -25.81 -7.59 -8.22
N THR A 128 -25.13 -8.39 -7.41
CA THR A 128 -25.67 -9.62 -6.84
C THR A 128 -26.98 -9.38 -6.09
N VAL A 129 -27.13 -8.25 -5.41
CA VAL A 129 -28.35 -7.90 -4.67
C VAL A 129 -29.55 -7.67 -5.59
N ASP A 130 -29.30 -7.18 -6.80
CA ASP A 130 -30.36 -6.88 -7.80
C ASP A 130 -30.90 -8.14 -8.47
N ILE A 131 -30.05 -9.17 -8.64
CA ILE A 131 -30.43 -10.43 -9.27
C ILE A 131 -31.03 -11.46 -8.28
N LEU A 132 -30.80 -11.29 -6.97
CA LEU A 132 -31.28 -12.25 -5.96
C LEU A 132 -32.80 -12.51 -6.01
N PRO A 133 -33.69 -11.50 -6.20
CA PRO A 133 -35.12 -11.74 -6.36
C PRO A 133 -35.43 -12.60 -7.57
N ASN A 134 -34.71 -12.44 -8.67
CA ASN A 134 -34.91 -13.24 -9.90
C ASN A 134 -34.47 -14.70 -9.71
N ILE A 135 -33.38 -14.90 -8.94
CA ILE A 135 -32.89 -16.24 -8.58
C ILE A 135 -33.93 -16.95 -7.72
N ILE A 136 -34.45 -16.28 -6.69
CA ILE A 136 -35.51 -16.83 -5.83
C ILE A 136 -36.72 -17.23 -6.67
N LYS A 137 -37.17 -16.35 -7.56
CA LYS A 137 -38.25 -16.63 -8.48
C LYS A 137 -37.96 -17.83 -9.40
N GLY A 138 -36.75 -17.93 -9.97
CA GLY A 138 -36.33 -19.06 -10.78
C GLY A 138 -36.39 -20.39 -10.01
N ILE A 139 -36.08 -20.38 -8.72
CA ILE A 139 -36.21 -21.54 -7.84
C ILE A 139 -37.70 -21.87 -7.60
N GLU A 140 -38.51 -20.87 -7.30
CA GLU A 140 -39.97 -21.00 -7.11
C GLU A 140 -40.64 -21.54 -8.40
N ASP A 141 -40.22 -21.07 -9.58
CA ASP A 141 -40.74 -21.48 -10.89
C ASP A 141 -40.26 -22.88 -11.35
N GLY A 142 -39.36 -23.51 -10.62
CA GLY A 142 -39.03 -24.92 -10.83
C GLY A 142 -37.68 -25.17 -11.53
N CYS A 143 -36.70 -24.29 -11.46
CA CYS A 143 -35.36 -24.55 -11.99
C CYS A 143 -34.76 -25.86 -11.44
N THR A 144 -33.78 -26.40 -12.16
CA THR A 144 -33.09 -27.62 -11.74
C THR A 144 -32.22 -27.34 -10.52
N LEU A 145 -32.32 -28.16 -9.48
CA LEU A 145 -31.48 -28.11 -8.29
C LEU A 145 -30.60 -29.36 -8.23
N PRO A 146 -29.46 -29.31 -7.51
CA PRO A 146 -28.65 -30.51 -7.27
C PRO A 146 -29.46 -31.62 -6.59
N ASP A 147 -29.23 -32.87 -7.00
CA ASP A 147 -29.92 -34.03 -6.43
C ASP A 147 -29.62 -34.13 -4.91
N ASN A 148 -30.68 -34.37 -4.13
CA ASN A 148 -30.61 -34.52 -2.67
C ASN A 148 -29.84 -33.39 -2.01
N LEU A 149 -30.09 -32.13 -2.39
CA LEU A 149 -29.44 -30.98 -1.83
C LEU A 149 -29.68 -30.87 -0.32
N GLU A 150 -28.59 -30.83 0.45
CA GLU A 150 -28.60 -30.60 1.88
C GLU A 150 -27.73 -29.35 2.18
N ILE A 151 -28.32 -28.34 2.83
CA ILE A 151 -27.61 -27.13 3.27
C ILE A 151 -27.38 -27.21 4.77
N ILE A 152 -26.12 -27.10 5.17
CA ILE A 152 -25.66 -27.17 6.55
C ILE A 152 -25.18 -25.78 6.96
N THR A 153 -25.82 -25.21 7.97
CA THR A 153 -25.52 -23.85 8.47
C THR A 153 -24.93 -23.90 9.87
N PRO A 154 -24.06 -22.93 10.26
CA PRO A 154 -23.48 -22.92 11.63
C PRO A 154 -24.52 -22.68 12.73
N CYS A 155 -25.63 -22.03 12.41
CA CYS A 155 -26.75 -21.77 13.32
C CYS A 155 -28.07 -21.86 12.56
N ASP A 156 -29.21 -21.69 13.25
CA ASP A 156 -30.53 -21.66 12.58
C ASP A 156 -30.52 -20.58 11.48
N TYR A 157 -30.76 -21.00 10.23
CA TYR A 157 -30.78 -20.10 9.07
C TYR A 157 -31.80 -18.95 9.19
N LYS A 158 -32.79 -19.07 10.09
CA LYS A 158 -33.76 -18.01 10.40
C LYS A 158 -33.14 -16.81 11.09
N LEU A 159 -31.91 -16.93 11.59
CA LEU A 159 -31.12 -15.82 12.14
C LEU A 159 -30.41 -14.99 11.06
N LEU A 160 -30.31 -15.52 9.84
CA LEU A 160 -29.67 -14.84 8.70
C LEU A 160 -30.49 -13.62 8.26
N HIS A 161 -29.88 -12.82 7.40
CA HIS A 161 -30.56 -11.68 6.78
C HIS A 161 -31.87 -12.11 6.10
N PRO A 162 -32.99 -11.36 6.22
CA PRO A 162 -34.32 -11.77 5.71
C PRO A 162 -34.36 -12.17 4.24
N ALA A 163 -33.54 -11.53 3.37
CA ALA A 163 -33.44 -11.89 1.96
C ALA A 163 -32.86 -13.29 1.78
N ILE A 164 -31.88 -13.67 2.58
CA ILE A 164 -31.29 -15.01 2.56
C ILE A 164 -32.23 -16.02 3.16
N VAL A 165 -32.96 -15.67 4.24
CA VAL A 165 -34.01 -16.53 4.79
C VAL A 165 -35.07 -16.81 3.72
N ARG A 166 -35.45 -15.85 2.90
CA ARG A 166 -36.38 -16.03 1.79
C ARG A 166 -35.84 -17.02 0.75
N LEU A 167 -34.54 -16.88 0.38
CA LEU A 167 -33.86 -17.84 -0.51
C LEU A 167 -33.90 -19.26 0.08
N MET A 168 -33.57 -19.41 1.38
CA MET A 168 -33.57 -20.69 2.06
C MET A 168 -34.98 -21.32 2.12
N ASN A 169 -36.03 -20.52 2.33
CA ASN A 169 -37.39 -20.98 2.32
C ASN A 169 -37.83 -21.48 0.93
N ALA A 170 -37.50 -20.75 -0.15
CA ALA A 170 -37.75 -21.17 -1.52
C ALA A 170 -37.07 -22.52 -1.84
N LEU A 171 -35.82 -22.70 -1.40
CA LEU A 171 -35.11 -23.98 -1.54
C LEU A 171 -35.75 -25.08 -0.72
N LYS A 172 -36.22 -24.78 0.50
CA LYS A 172 -36.92 -25.74 1.37
C LYS A 172 -38.22 -26.22 0.76
N ASP A 173 -39.00 -25.30 0.18
CA ASP A 173 -40.29 -25.64 -0.50
C ASP A 173 -40.07 -26.52 -1.73
N ARG A 174 -38.83 -26.51 -2.28
CA ARG A 174 -38.36 -27.39 -3.37
C ARG A 174 -37.74 -28.71 -2.87
N GLY A 175 -37.83 -29.02 -1.56
CA GLY A 175 -37.35 -30.26 -0.98
C GLY A 175 -35.90 -30.29 -0.52
N THR A 176 -35.21 -29.15 -0.51
CA THR A 176 -33.84 -29.03 0.07
C THR A 176 -33.89 -29.32 1.56
N LYS A 177 -32.99 -30.17 2.04
CA LYS A 177 -32.81 -30.45 3.48
C LYS A 177 -31.95 -29.37 4.13
N PHE A 178 -32.34 -29.02 5.36
CA PHE A 178 -31.56 -28.05 6.17
C PHE A 178 -31.16 -28.69 7.47
N SER A 179 -29.90 -28.57 7.83
CA SER A 179 -29.36 -28.99 9.12
C SER A 179 -28.44 -27.91 9.71
N VAL A 180 -28.31 -27.91 11.03
CA VAL A 180 -27.37 -27.08 11.73
C VAL A 180 -26.14 -27.92 12.04
N LEU A 181 -24.94 -27.31 12.02
CA LEU A 181 -23.72 -27.98 12.41
C LEU A 181 -23.85 -28.56 13.81
N GLU A 182 -23.58 -29.84 13.91
CA GLU A 182 -23.59 -30.53 15.20
C GLU A 182 -22.40 -30.07 16.03
N HIS A 183 -22.66 -29.63 17.26
CA HIS A 183 -21.62 -29.30 18.22
C HIS A 183 -20.72 -30.50 18.53
N ALA A 184 -19.48 -30.24 18.91
CA ALA A 184 -18.59 -31.31 19.35
C ALA A 184 -19.06 -31.86 20.69
N ILE A 185 -19.03 -33.19 20.84
CA ILE A 185 -19.34 -33.89 22.08
C ILE A 185 -18.14 -33.75 23.01
N LYS A 186 -18.33 -33.05 24.13
CA LYS A 186 -17.31 -32.86 25.15
C LYS A 186 -17.37 -33.96 26.20
N LYS A 187 -16.24 -34.28 26.81
CA LYS A 187 -16.16 -35.35 27.83
C LYS A 187 -16.71 -34.86 29.17
N GLY A 188 -17.94 -35.22 29.51
CA GLY A 188 -18.54 -34.99 30.81
C GLY A 188 -18.73 -33.50 31.15
N GLU A 189 -18.64 -33.16 32.43
CA GLU A 189 -18.74 -31.78 32.97
C GLU A 189 -17.38 -31.02 32.95
N CYS A 190 -16.64 -31.12 31.86
CA CYS A 190 -15.35 -30.41 31.73
C CYS A 190 -15.56 -28.88 31.72
N ASP A 191 -14.49 -28.13 32.01
CA ASP A 191 -14.52 -26.67 32.13
C ASP A 191 -14.91 -26.01 30.80
N LEU A 192 -14.43 -26.52 29.67
CA LEU A 192 -14.86 -26.08 28.35
C LEU A 192 -16.37 -26.24 28.13
N ASN A 193 -16.96 -27.35 28.62
CA ASN A 193 -18.40 -27.57 28.49
C ASN A 193 -19.20 -26.61 29.38
N LYS A 194 -18.75 -26.36 30.62
CA LYS A 194 -19.37 -25.40 31.53
C LYS A 194 -19.36 -24.00 30.93
N VAL A 195 -18.22 -23.56 30.38
CA VAL A 195 -18.05 -22.24 29.76
C VAL A 195 -18.86 -22.15 28.47
N ALA A 196 -18.82 -23.15 27.59
CA ALA A 196 -19.64 -23.18 26.38
C ALA A 196 -21.13 -23.06 26.69
N SER A 197 -21.60 -23.80 27.70
CA SER A 197 -23.00 -23.74 28.16
C SER A 197 -23.37 -22.36 28.74
N LEU A 198 -22.49 -21.77 29.54
CA LEU A 198 -22.64 -20.42 30.08
C LEU A 198 -22.76 -19.37 28.98
N LEU A 199 -21.83 -19.39 28.01
CA LEU A 199 -21.79 -18.41 26.92
C LEU A 199 -22.96 -18.55 25.93
N ASN A 200 -23.51 -19.76 25.76
CA ASN A 200 -24.68 -20.02 24.92
C ASN A 200 -25.99 -19.71 25.65
N SER A 201 -26.01 -19.70 27.00
CA SER A 201 -27.18 -19.31 27.79
C SER A 201 -27.16 -17.80 28.04
N ASN A 202 -28.36 -17.22 28.24
CA ASN A 202 -28.48 -15.84 28.71
C ASN A 202 -28.52 -15.76 30.25
N ASP A 203 -28.13 -16.85 30.93
CA ASP A 203 -28.17 -16.93 32.38
C ASP A 203 -27.01 -16.16 33.02
N SER A 204 -27.29 -15.34 34.01
CA SER A 204 -26.27 -14.64 34.81
C SER A 204 -25.71 -15.50 35.97
N LYS A 205 -25.65 -16.84 35.77
CA LYS A 205 -25.15 -17.76 36.80
C LYS A 205 -23.61 -17.69 36.87
N ASN A 206 -23.12 -17.61 38.09
CA ASN A 206 -21.68 -17.74 38.33
C ASN A 206 -21.27 -19.21 38.37
N ILE A 207 -20.26 -19.58 37.58
CA ILE A 207 -19.69 -20.93 37.58
C ILE A 207 -18.33 -20.98 38.26
N LYS A 208 -17.91 -22.19 38.65
CA LYS A 208 -16.57 -22.47 39.15
C LYS A 208 -15.92 -23.54 38.26
N LEU A 209 -14.68 -23.29 37.88
CA LEU A 209 -13.88 -24.19 37.06
C LEU A 209 -13.13 -25.21 37.88
N SER A 210 -12.85 -26.38 37.28
CA SER A 210 -12.19 -27.54 37.93
C SER A 210 -10.70 -27.61 37.64
N LYS A 211 -10.18 -26.80 36.69
CA LYS A 211 -8.79 -26.84 36.16
C LYS A 211 -8.44 -28.16 35.49
N ASP A 212 -9.33 -28.66 34.66
CA ASP A 212 -9.17 -29.93 33.97
C ASP A 212 -8.38 -29.83 32.64
N ASN A 213 -7.83 -28.66 32.35
CA ASN A 213 -7.07 -28.32 31.13
C ASN A 213 -7.89 -28.36 29.82
N SER A 214 -9.20 -28.54 29.86
CA SER A 214 -10.04 -28.48 28.68
C SER A 214 -10.21 -27.03 28.15
N LEU A 215 -10.07 -26.04 29.05
CA LEU A 215 -9.99 -24.61 28.73
C LEU A 215 -8.74 -24.01 29.38
N GLN A 216 -7.92 -23.33 28.59
CA GLN A 216 -6.72 -22.66 29.05
C GLN A 216 -6.68 -21.22 28.50
N ILE A 217 -6.18 -20.31 29.30
CA ILE A 217 -5.91 -18.92 28.87
C ILE A 217 -4.41 -18.69 29.05
N LEU A 218 -3.73 -18.37 27.95
CA LEU A 218 -2.32 -18.00 27.93
C LEU A 218 -2.24 -16.48 27.86
N ASN A 219 -1.71 -15.83 28.89
CA ASN A 219 -1.55 -14.38 28.91
C ASN A 219 -0.06 -14.01 28.82
N PHE A 220 0.26 -13.15 27.88
CA PHE A 220 1.61 -12.62 27.63
C PHE A 220 1.63 -11.12 27.90
N GLU A 221 2.80 -10.56 28.17
CA GLU A 221 2.95 -9.13 28.30
C GLU A 221 2.91 -8.44 26.92
N GLU A 222 3.64 -9.01 25.96
CA GLU A 222 3.76 -8.47 24.60
C GLU A 222 3.23 -9.47 23.55
N LYS A 223 2.69 -8.93 22.45
CA LYS A 223 2.22 -9.72 21.31
C LYS A 223 3.33 -10.58 20.69
N ASP A 224 4.54 -10.03 20.59
CA ASP A 224 5.68 -10.74 19.98
C ASP A 224 6.08 -11.98 20.80
N ASP A 225 5.99 -11.92 22.13
CA ASP A 225 6.22 -13.07 23.00
C ASP A 225 5.17 -14.17 22.75
N ALA A 226 3.90 -13.76 22.60
CA ALA A 226 2.83 -14.70 22.24
C ALA A 226 3.11 -15.38 20.88
N LEU A 227 3.45 -14.62 19.85
CA LEU A 227 3.74 -15.14 18.51
C LEU A 227 4.95 -16.07 18.52
N ARG A 228 6.00 -15.71 19.27
CA ARG A 228 7.18 -16.54 19.44
C ARG A 228 6.84 -17.85 20.13
N TYR A 229 6.10 -17.79 21.26
CA TYR A 229 5.63 -19.00 21.94
C TYR A 229 4.80 -19.91 21.02
N LEU A 230 3.86 -19.30 20.28
CA LEU A 230 3.02 -20.02 19.31
C LEU A 230 3.86 -20.70 18.24
N THR A 231 4.89 -20.02 17.73
CA THR A 231 5.78 -20.56 16.70
C THR A 231 6.52 -21.81 17.20
N LEU A 232 6.94 -21.84 18.45
CA LEU A 232 7.64 -22.98 19.05
C LEU A 232 6.76 -24.21 19.29
N GLN A 233 5.42 -24.04 19.26
CA GLN A 233 4.52 -25.18 19.40
C GLN A 233 4.70 -26.20 18.25
N LYS A 234 4.47 -27.49 18.55
CA LYS A 234 4.47 -28.53 17.54
C LYS A 234 3.38 -28.26 16.50
N ASP A 235 3.65 -28.51 15.23
CA ASP A 235 2.73 -28.19 14.13
C ASP A 235 1.38 -28.91 14.23
N ASN A 236 1.34 -30.07 14.89
CA ASN A 236 0.15 -30.89 15.14
C ASN A 236 -0.40 -30.77 16.56
N ALA A 237 0.04 -29.81 17.37
CA ALA A 237 -0.48 -29.62 18.72
C ALA A 237 -1.95 -29.25 18.73
N TYR A 238 -2.38 -28.49 17.73
CA TYR A 238 -3.77 -28.04 17.54
C TYR A 238 -4.25 -28.37 16.15
N ASP A 239 -5.50 -28.82 16.04
CA ASP A 239 -6.14 -29.09 14.74
C ASP A 239 -6.48 -27.80 14.00
N VAL A 240 -6.84 -26.75 14.76
CA VAL A 240 -7.26 -25.44 14.24
C VAL A 240 -6.55 -24.32 14.99
N TRP A 241 -6.06 -23.37 14.23
CA TRP A 241 -5.48 -22.11 14.69
C TRP A 241 -6.39 -20.97 14.22
N ILE A 242 -6.85 -20.11 15.10
CA ILE A 242 -7.66 -18.95 14.77
C ILE A 242 -6.75 -17.73 14.94
N ASP A 243 -6.50 -17.03 13.84
CA ASP A 243 -5.63 -15.86 13.81
C ASP A 243 -6.08 -14.89 12.73
N SER A 244 -6.53 -13.71 13.14
CA SER A 244 -7.00 -12.66 12.23
C SER A 244 -5.86 -11.99 11.46
N ASP A 245 -4.62 -12.04 11.99
CA ASP A 245 -3.41 -11.48 11.39
C ASP A 245 -2.30 -12.52 11.21
N SER A 246 -2.64 -13.61 10.55
CA SER A 246 -1.71 -14.74 10.31
C SER A 246 -0.42 -14.38 9.54
N LYS A 247 -0.31 -13.16 9.04
CA LYS A 247 0.93 -12.64 8.43
C LYS A 247 2.08 -12.58 9.44
N GLN A 248 1.82 -12.08 10.63
CA GLN A 248 2.85 -11.98 11.66
C GLN A 248 3.28 -13.38 12.10
N LEU A 249 2.33 -14.29 12.28
CA LEU A 249 2.61 -15.70 12.54
C LEU A 249 3.46 -16.34 11.44
N ASP A 250 3.15 -16.10 10.16
CA ASP A 250 3.94 -16.63 9.04
C ASP A 250 5.36 -16.06 8.96
N ASN A 251 5.55 -14.79 9.35
CA ASN A 251 6.91 -14.23 9.48
C ASN A 251 7.74 -14.97 10.54
N TRP A 252 7.17 -15.22 11.71
CA TRP A 252 7.83 -15.96 12.77
C TRP A 252 8.07 -17.42 12.39
N LEU A 253 7.07 -18.10 11.77
CA LEU A 253 7.23 -19.47 11.28
C LEU A 253 8.39 -19.58 10.29
N ARG A 254 8.54 -18.61 9.40
CA ARG A 254 9.64 -18.56 8.44
C ARG A 254 11.00 -18.35 9.12
N LEU A 255 11.08 -17.48 10.12
CA LEU A 255 12.31 -17.25 10.89
C LEU A 255 12.78 -18.54 11.56
N GLU A 256 11.85 -19.33 12.07
CA GLU A 256 12.12 -20.63 12.73
C GLU A 256 12.21 -21.81 11.75
N GLY A 257 12.24 -21.56 10.43
CA GLY A 257 12.32 -22.62 9.42
C GLY A 257 11.10 -23.54 9.35
N LYS A 258 9.95 -23.12 9.91
CA LYS A 258 8.70 -23.90 9.94
C LYS A 258 7.81 -23.62 8.72
N PRO A 259 6.93 -24.57 8.36
CA PRO A 259 6.03 -24.39 7.24
C PRO A 259 5.09 -23.19 7.42
N THR A 260 5.12 -22.28 6.45
CA THR A 260 4.21 -21.13 6.40
C THR A 260 2.79 -21.53 5.99
N THR A 261 1.79 -20.85 6.53
CA THR A 261 0.37 -21.17 6.33
C THR A 261 -0.18 -20.61 5.01
N GLY A 262 0.55 -19.68 4.40
CA GLY A 262 0.13 -19.03 3.15
C GLY A 262 -0.98 -18.04 3.36
N SER A 263 -1.00 -17.42 4.51
CA SER A 263 -1.96 -16.38 4.85
C SER A 263 -1.96 -15.26 3.84
N THR A 264 -3.14 -14.81 3.51
CA THR A 264 -3.33 -13.69 2.60
C THR A 264 -3.09 -12.41 3.34
N VAL A 265 -2.15 -11.62 2.86
CA VAL A 265 -1.87 -10.32 3.42
C VAL A 265 -2.68 -9.28 2.66
N ALA A 266 -3.81 -8.90 3.21
CA ALA A 266 -4.67 -7.85 2.65
C ALA A 266 -4.00 -6.45 2.65
N GLN A 267 -2.85 -6.29 3.29
CA GLN A 267 -2.24 -4.97 3.53
C GLN A 267 -0.84 -4.78 2.92
N CYS A 268 -0.33 -5.75 2.18
CA CYS A 268 0.95 -5.55 1.50
C CYS A 268 0.72 -4.92 0.13
N MET A 269 1.43 -3.83 -0.14
CA MET A 269 1.47 -3.21 -1.44
C MET A 269 2.77 -3.53 -2.14
N PRO A 270 2.79 -4.55 -2.99
CA PRO A 270 3.95 -4.81 -3.83
C PRO A 270 4.25 -3.58 -4.68
N GLN A 271 5.51 -3.23 -4.78
CA GLN A 271 5.97 -2.03 -5.49
C GLN A 271 5.45 -1.95 -6.94
N ILE A 272 5.29 -3.08 -7.61
CA ILE A 272 4.77 -3.12 -8.99
C ILE A 272 3.31 -2.67 -9.04
N SER A 273 2.47 -3.09 -8.09
CA SER A 273 1.05 -2.72 -8.07
C SER A 273 0.79 -1.24 -7.77
N GLN A 274 1.79 -0.53 -7.21
CA GLN A 274 1.71 0.91 -6.96
C GLN A 274 2.03 1.76 -8.19
N LEU A 275 2.55 1.15 -9.25
CA LEU A 275 3.10 1.88 -10.40
C LEU A 275 2.10 2.86 -11.01
N PHE A 276 0.82 2.48 -11.16
CA PHE A 276 -0.17 3.37 -11.74
C PHE A 276 -0.43 4.60 -10.86
N ILE A 277 -0.56 4.40 -9.56
CA ILE A 277 -0.79 5.50 -8.59
C ILE A 277 0.40 6.46 -8.56
N ILE A 278 1.62 5.92 -8.50
CA ILE A 278 2.84 6.73 -8.58
C ILE A 278 2.87 7.48 -9.92
N GLY A 279 2.49 6.81 -11.01
CA GLY A 279 2.42 7.42 -12.33
C GLY A 279 1.42 8.58 -12.45
N LEU A 280 0.25 8.46 -11.81
CA LEU A 280 -0.71 9.57 -11.73
C LEU A 280 -0.12 10.77 -10.96
N GLY A 281 0.70 10.54 -9.95
CA GLY A 281 1.41 11.57 -9.22
C GLY A 281 2.37 12.41 -10.06
N LEU A 282 2.83 11.89 -11.22
CA LEU A 282 3.68 12.64 -12.16
C LEU A 282 2.97 13.81 -12.84
N PHE A 283 1.65 13.89 -12.75
CA PHE A 283 0.85 14.99 -13.28
C PHE A 283 0.74 16.18 -12.31
N SER A 284 1.29 16.07 -11.09
CA SER A 284 1.30 17.20 -10.14
C SER A 284 2.07 18.40 -10.68
N LYS A 285 1.58 19.61 -10.36
CA LYS A 285 2.23 20.87 -10.70
C LYS A 285 2.39 21.72 -9.42
N PRO A 286 3.61 22.05 -9.00
CA PRO A 286 4.89 21.59 -9.57
C PRO A 286 5.09 20.08 -9.43
N LEU A 287 5.95 19.52 -10.27
CA LEU A 287 6.28 18.09 -10.24
C LEU A 287 6.88 17.70 -8.88
N ASN A 288 6.31 16.69 -8.25
CA ASN A 288 6.90 16.10 -7.06
C ASN A 288 8.08 15.20 -7.47
N VAL A 289 9.30 15.65 -7.17
CA VAL A 289 10.51 14.93 -7.55
C VAL A 289 10.64 13.58 -6.84
N ASN A 290 10.13 13.44 -5.62
CA ASN A 290 10.15 12.16 -4.90
C ASN A 290 9.27 11.13 -5.61
N THR A 291 8.08 11.53 -6.07
CA THR A 291 7.20 10.67 -6.87
C THR A 291 7.86 10.27 -8.19
N LEU A 292 8.59 11.18 -8.85
CA LEU A 292 9.35 10.85 -10.06
C LEU A 292 10.46 9.83 -9.76
N LEU A 293 11.16 9.95 -8.65
CA LEU A 293 12.19 8.99 -8.23
C LEU A 293 11.58 7.62 -7.90
N GLU A 294 10.46 7.58 -7.20
CA GLU A 294 9.71 6.34 -6.93
C GLU A 294 9.30 5.63 -8.23
N TRP A 295 8.80 6.40 -9.21
CA TRP A 295 8.47 5.88 -10.54
C TRP A 295 9.68 5.29 -11.26
N LEU A 296 10.81 5.99 -11.25
CA LEU A 296 12.02 5.57 -11.95
C LEU A 296 12.74 4.40 -11.27
N TYR A 297 12.70 4.32 -9.93
CA TYR A 297 13.28 3.20 -9.17
C TYR A 297 12.35 1.99 -9.04
N ALA A 298 11.12 2.07 -9.54
CA ALA A 298 10.21 0.94 -9.53
C ALA A 298 10.87 -0.33 -10.10
N PRO A 299 10.60 -1.52 -9.54
CA PRO A 299 11.21 -2.79 -9.98
C PRO A 299 10.96 -3.10 -11.46
N MET A 300 9.84 -2.61 -12.00
CA MET A 300 9.47 -2.65 -13.41
C MET A 300 8.99 -1.27 -13.83
N THR A 301 9.40 -0.82 -15.00
CA THR A 301 9.01 0.49 -15.54
C THR A 301 8.88 0.39 -17.07
N PRO A 302 7.91 1.10 -17.68
CA PRO A 302 7.73 1.10 -19.13
C PRO A 302 8.91 1.65 -19.94
N VAL A 303 9.74 2.48 -19.30
CA VAL A 303 10.90 3.10 -19.98
C VAL A 303 12.19 2.26 -19.93
N GLY A 304 12.16 1.11 -19.26
CA GLY A 304 13.32 0.22 -19.14
C GLY A 304 14.23 0.55 -17.94
N ARG A 305 14.56 -0.49 -17.17
CA ARG A 305 15.20 -0.38 -15.85
C ARG A 305 16.55 0.36 -15.87
N LYS A 306 17.44 0.02 -16.82
CA LYS A 306 18.79 0.62 -16.86
C LYS A 306 18.75 2.13 -17.15
N PHE A 307 17.90 2.53 -18.06
CA PHE A 307 17.70 3.95 -18.37
C PHE A 307 17.05 4.68 -17.19
N ALA A 308 15.96 4.15 -16.63
CA ALA A 308 15.27 4.74 -15.50
C ALA A 308 16.19 4.95 -14.30
N TRP A 309 17.02 3.95 -13.97
CA TRP A 309 18.01 4.05 -12.88
C TRP A 309 19.09 5.11 -13.15
N ASN A 310 19.63 5.21 -14.38
CA ASN A 310 20.60 6.24 -14.71
C ASN A 310 19.98 7.65 -14.65
N LEU A 311 18.74 7.80 -15.12
CA LEU A 311 18.03 9.07 -15.05
C LEU A 311 17.76 9.47 -13.58
N ALA A 312 17.29 8.55 -12.75
CA ALA A 312 17.06 8.78 -11.34
C ALA A 312 18.33 9.22 -10.60
N ASN A 313 19.45 8.52 -10.83
CA ASN A 313 20.74 8.92 -10.23
C ASN A 313 21.20 10.31 -10.70
N THR A 314 20.96 10.66 -11.97
CA THR A 314 21.29 11.99 -12.48
C THR A 314 20.43 13.07 -11.80
N ILE A 315 19.13 12.80 -11.61
CA ILE A 315 18.20 13.70 -10.89
C ILE A 315 18.68 13.93 -9.45
N VAL A 316 19.00 12.86 -8.74
CA VAL A 316 19.51 12.92 -7.36
C VAL A 316 20.81 13.72 -7.28
N TYR A 317 21.76 13.42 -8.15
CA TYR A 317 23.07 14.08 -8.16
C TYR A 317 23.00 15.56 -8.54
N LYS A 318 22.12 15.92 -9.49
CA LYS A 318 21.97 17.30 -9.98
C LYS A 318 20.93 18.13 -9.23
N GLY A 319 20.11 17.50 -8.42
CA GLY A 319 19.09 18.18 -7.62
C GLY A 319 17.79 18.50 -8.38
N GLY A 320 17.58 17.98 -9.59
CA GLY A 320 16.35 18.20 -10.37
C GLY A 320 16.33 17.49 -11.70
N TYR A 321 15.17 17.56 -12.37
CA TYR A 321 14.90 16.83 -13.60
C TYR A 321 15.06 17.69 -14.87
N PHE A 322 14.69 18.98 -14.84
CA PHE A 322 14.63 19.84 -16.00
C PHE A 322 16.00 20.51 -16.31
N ASN A 323 17.07 19.73 -16.39
CA ASN A 323 18.41 20.18 -16.70
C ASN A 323 19.01 19.49 -17.93
N LYS A 324 20.16 19.99 -18.37
CA LYS A 324 20.86 19.51 -19.56
C LYS A 324 21.36 18.07 -19.37
N GLU A 325 21.82 17.73 -18.19
CA GLU A 325 22.36 16.42 -17.86
C GLU A 325 21.32 15.32 -17.95
N CYS A 326 20.11 15.58 -17.47
CA CYS A 326 18.98 14.65 -17.64
C CYS A 326 18.61 14.50 -19.12
N GLN A 327 18.64 15.58 -19.91
CA GLN A 327 18.41 15.50 -21.34
C GLN A 327 19.49 14.66 -22.03
N GLU A 328 20.74 14.77 -21.67
CA GLU A 328 21.83 13.94 -22.19
C GLU A 328 21.62 12.44 -21.91
N VAL A 329 21.11 12.09 -20.73
CA VAL A 329 20.73 10.70 -20.37
C VAL A 329 19.59 10.21 -21.24
N ILE A 330 18.58 11.06 -21.50
CA ILE A 330 17.46 10.73 -22.40
C ILE A 330 17.96 10.52 -23.82
N ASP A 331 18.83 11.42 -24.34
CA ASP A 331 19.38 11.31 -25.67
C ASP A 331 20.21 10.02 -25.84
N LYS A 332 21.00 9.63 -24.83
CA LYS A 332 21.73 8.35 -24.82
C LYS A 332 20.77 7.15 -24.90
N TYR A 333 19.65 7.21 -24.18
CA TYR A 333 18.61 6.17 -24.26
C TYR A 333 18.01 6.07 -25.66
N LEU A 334 17.64 7.20 -26.26
CA LEU A 334 17.09 7.25 -27.62
C LEU A 334 18.08 6.72 -28.65
N ASN A 335 19.38 6.95 -28.44
CA ASN A 335 20.47 6.48 -29.30
C ASN A 335 20.91 5.03 -28.99
N GLY A 336 20.27 4.34 -28.05
CA GLY A 336 20.52 2.93 -27.77
C GLY A 336 21.78 2.61 -26.98
N GLU A 337 22.38 3.61 -26.30
CA GLU A 337 23.61 3.41 -25.51
C GLU A 337 23.40 2.50 -24.29
N TYR A 338 22.16 2.29 -23.86
CA TYR A 338 21.80 1.38 -22.76
C TYR A 338 21.42 -0.02 -23.23
N ASP A 339 21.44 -0.30 -24.56
CA ASP A 339 21.11 -1.62 -25.09
C ASP A 339 22.27 -2.58 -24.81
N TRP A 340 21.89 -3.81 -24.54
CA TRP A 340 22.82 -4.91 -24.53
C TRP A 340 22.80 -5.60 -25.93
N PHE A 341 23.97 -5.85 -26.46
CA PHE A 341 24.15 -6.58 -27.75
C PHE A 341 25.07 -7.76 -27.51
N GLU A 342 24.80 -8.85 -28.19
CA GLU A 342 25.71 -9.99 -28.19
C GLU A 342 27.03 -9.59 -28.86
N GLU A 343 28.16 -10.17 -28.43
CA GLU A 343 29.50 -9.87 -29.00
C GLU A 343 29.60 -10.08 -30.51
N ARG A 344 28.77 -10.97 -31.05
CA ARG A 344 28.73 -11.29 -32.49
C ARG A 344 27.90 -10.30 -33.33
N THR A 345 27.23 -9.34 -32.72
CA THR A 345 26.35 -8.39 -33.40
C THR A 345 27.19 -7.34 -34.12
N THR A 346 27.06 -7.24 -35.43
CA THR A 346 27.78 -6.24 -36.25
C THR A 346 27.26 -4.83 -35.98
N ASP A 347 28.09 -3.81 -36.28
CA ASP A 347 27.69 -2.41 -36.06
C ASP A 347 26.51 -1.99 -36.94
N GLU A 348 26.35 -2.59 -38.11
CA GLU A 348 25.22 -2.37 -39.00
C GLU A 348 23.93 -2.93 -38.39
N GLN A 349 23.98 -4.16 -37.86
CA GLN A 349 22.84 -4.78 -37.14
C GLN A 349 22.46 -4.00 -35.88
N LYS A 350 23.45 -3.49 -35.13
CA LYS A 350 23.18 -2.61 -33.98
C LYS A 350 22.42 -1.36 -34.39
N LYS A 351 22.89 -0.67 -35.46
CA LYS A 351 22.22 0.53 -35.99
C LYS A 351 20.80 0.24 -36.45
N GLU A 352 20.57 -0.88 -37.11
CA GLU A 352 19.23 -1.28 -37.57
C GLU A 352 18.29 -1.52 -36.37
N ILE A 353 18.73 -2.26 -35.35
CA ILE A 353 17.98 -2.53 -34.12
C ILE A 353 17.67 -1.22 -33.38
N ILE A 354 18.65 -0.33 -33.24
CA ILE A 354 18.47 0.97 -32.59
C ILE A 354 17.42 1.81 -33.32
N ASN A 355 17.53 1.90 -34.66
CA ASN A 355 16.57 2.66 -35.48
C ASN A 355 15.16 2.09 -35.40
N LYS A 356 15.01 0.76 -35.38
CA LYS A 356 13.72 0.08 -35.22
C LYS A 356 13.08 0.37 -33.88
N LYS A 357 13.87 0.41 -32.79
CA LYS A 357 13.40 0.68 -31.44
C LYS A 357 13.23 2.17 -31.13
N ARG A 358 13.81 3.07 -31.90
CA ARG A 358 13.84 4.51 -31.61
C ARG A 358 12.44 5.11 -31.42
N LYS A 359 11.52 4.84 -32.34
CA LYS A 359 10.13 5.34 -32.28
C LYS A 359 9.41 4.87 -30.99
N SER A 360 9.61 3.61 -30.60
CA SER A 360 9.03 3.07 -29.40
C SER A 360 9.61 3.74 -28.14
N ARG A 361 10.91 4.07 -28.14
CA ARG A 361 11.55 4.79 -27.03
C ARG A 361 11.10 6.25 -26.96
N GLU A 362 11.01 6.93 -28.11
CA GLU A 362 10.47 8.29 -28.19
C GLU A 362 9.03 8.33 -27.63
N TYR A 363 8.20 7.37 -28.01
CA TYR A 363 6.86 7.21 -27.46
C TYR A 363 6.89 6.96 -25.94
N ALA A 364 7.73 6.05 -25.45
CA ALA A 364 7.83 5.74 -24.03
C ALA A 364 8.28 6.97 -23.21
N VAL A 365 9.27 7.72 -23.70
CA VAL A 365 9.75 8.95 -23.03
C VAL A 365 8.65 10.02 -23.02
N SER A 366 7.97 10.24 -24.15
CA SER A 366 6.94 11.28 -24.25
C SER A 366 5.70 10.98 -23.42
N THR A 367 5.36 9.71 -23.24
CA THR A 367 4.13 9.28 -22.56
C THR A 367 4.38 9.10 -21.06
N PHE A 368 5.49 8.47 -20.67
CA PHE A 368 5.71 8.05 -19.28
C PHE A 368 6.62 8.95 -18.46
N LEU A 369 7.20 9.99 -19.03
CA LEU A 369 8.02 10.95 -18.31
C LEU A 369 7.42 12.36 -18.36
N PRO A 370 7.63 13.19 -17.34
CA PRO A 370 7.30 14.59 -17.40
C PRO A 370 7.99 15.27 -18.58
N ARG A 371 7.28 16.15 -19.28
CA ARG A 371 7.85 16.82 -20.48
C ARG A 371 8.91 17.84 -20.06
N ILE A 372 10.09 17.75 -20.65
CA ILE A 372 11.18 18.73 -20.45
C ILE A 372 10.81 20.05 -21.15
N LYS A 373 10.16 20.00 -22.30
CA LYS A 373 9.65 21.19 -23.01
C LYS A 373 8.38 21.67 -22.31
N GLY A 374 8.35 22.93 -21.88
CA GLY A 374 7.18 23.52 -21.21
C GLY A 374 7.32 23.69 -19.70
N HIS A 375 8.51 23.50 -19.13
CA HIS A 375 8.76 23.72 -17.70
C HIS A 375 8.49 25.18 -17.21
N LYS A 376 8.21 26.11 -18.11
CA LYS A 376 7.62 27.41 -17.75
C LYS A 376 6.32 27.29 -16.97
N GLU A 377 5.62 26.15 -17.12
CA GLU A 377 4.41 25.82 -16.36
C GLU A 377 4.71 25.48 -14.87
N PHE A 378 5.96 25.19 -14.53
CA PHE A 378 6.39 24.84 -13.17
C PHE A 378 7.01 26.04 -12.42
N THR A 379 6.43 27.21 -12.55
CA THR A 379 6.87 28.38 -11.78
C THR A 379 6.45 28.24 -10.32
N ILE A 380 7.29 28.75 -9.40
CA ILE A 380 7.02 28.75 -7.95
C ILE A 380 5.67 29.41 -7.61
N ASP A 381 5.26 30.37 -8.43
CA ASP A 381 4.06 31.17 -8.25
C ASP A 381 2.84 30.60 -9.02
N SER A 382 3.01 29.51 -9.77
CA SER A 382 1.90 28.88 -10.48
C SER A 382 0.87 28.34 -9.50
N THR A 383 -0.38 28.76 -9.66
CA THR A 383 -1.56 28.24 -8.94
C THR A 383 -2.31 27.22 -9.80
N ASP A 384 -1.95 27.11 -11.08
CA ASP A 384 -2.58 26.16 -12.00
C ASP A 384 -2.13 24.73 -11.66
N ASN A 385 -3.07 23.93 -11.19
CA ASN A 385 -2.89 22.52 -10.91
C ASN A 385 -3.83 21.66 -11.77
N ASN A 386 -4.18 22.15 -12.97
CA ASN A 386 -5.01 21.41 -13.89
C ASN A 386 -4.17 20.49 -14.78
N VAL A 387 -4.68 19.30 -15.01
CA VAL A 387 -4.08 18.25 -15.83
C VAL A 387 -4.83 18.18 -17.16
N ASP A 388 -4.10 18.09 -18.25
CA ASP A 388 -4.63 17.84 -19.59
C ASP A 388 -5.24 16.44 -19.67
N VAL A 389 -6.52 16.35 -20.02
CA VAL A 389 -7.30 15.11 -20.04
C VAL A 389 -6.80 14.14 -21.13
N ASP A 390 -6.42 14.66 -22.31
CA ASP A 390 -5.96 13.80 -23.39
C ASP A 390 -4.61 13.16 -23.07
N ARG A 391 -3.73 13.92 -22.40
CA ARG A 391 -2.47 13.38 -21.91
C ARG A 391 -2.67 12.34 -20.80
N LEU A 392 -3.61 12.57 -19.89
CA LEU A 392 -3.94 11.59 -18.85
C LEU A 392 -4.52 10.31 -19.47
N ARG A 393 -5.36 10.44 -20.50
CA ARG A 393 -5.92 9.32 -21.26
C ARG A 393 -4.81 8.52 -21.97
N GLU A 394 -3.93 9.22 -22.71
CA GLU A 394 -2.77 8.60 -23.37
C GLU A 394 -1.90 7.80 -22.39
N PHE A 395 -1.56 8.39 -21.24
CA PHE A 395 -0.77 7.74 -20.21
C PHE A 395 -1.47 6.47 -19.68
N THR A 396 -2.76 6.58 -19.36
CA THR A 396 -3.56 5.49 -18.78
C THR A 396 -3.67 4.31 -19.77
N GLU A 397 -3.98 4.57 -21.04
CA GLU A 397 -4.08 3.56 -22.09
C GLU A 397 -2.74 2.89 -22.37
N ALA A 398 -1.66 3.68 -22.45
CA ALA A 398 -0.32 3.15 -22.68
C ALA A 398 0.16 2.24 -21.54
N LEU A 399 -0.12 2.63 -20.28
CA LEU A 399 0.26 1.82 -19.11
C LEU A 399 -0.57 0.54 -19.03
N ASN A 400 -1.85 0.59 -19.39
CA ASN A 400 -2.71 -0.59 -19.49
C ASN A 400 -2.16 -1.58 -20.53
N ALA A 401 -1.86 -1.09 -21.74
CA ALA A 401 -1.30 -1.92 -22.79
C ALA A 401 0.04 -2.55 -22.37
N TRP A 402 0.91 -1.77 -21.74
CA TRP A 402 2.17 -2.26 -21.20
C TRP A 402 1.97 -3.33 -20.14
N SER A 403 1.07 -3.13 -19.17
CA SER A 403 0.82 -4.10 -18.09
C SER A 403 0.29 -5.43 -18.64
N LYS A 404 -0.66 -5.40 -19.59
CA LYS A 404 -1.19 -6.59 -20.28
C LYS A 404 -0.09 -7.34 -21.06
N GLN A 405 0.79 -6.61 -21.72
CA GLN A 405 1.94 -7.19 -22.41
C GLN A 405 2.90 -7.89 -21.42
N GLN A 406 3.23 -7.24 -20.31
CA GLN A 406 4.10 -7.84 -19.27
C GLN A 406 3.46 -9.08 -18.63
N MET A 407 2.13 -9.08 -18.41
CA MET A 407 1.40 -10.25 -17.92
C MET A 407 1.54 -11.46 -18.85
N SER A 408 1.53 -11.23 -20.17
CA SER A 408 1.68 -12.31 -21.14
C SER A 408 3.11 -12.88 -21.21
N MET A 409 4.10 -12.14 -20.72
CA MET A 409 5.53 -12.52 -20.76
C MET A 409 6.04 -13.17 -19.46
N THR A 410 5.23 -13.26 -18.41
CA THR A 410 5.64 -13.84 -17.12
C THR A 410 4.79 -15.04 -16.76
N ASP A 411 5.43 -16.08 -16.19
CA ASP A 411 4.73 -17.24 -15.60
C ASP A 411 4.55 -17.11 -14.08
N ASP A 412 5.15 -16.08 -13.45
CA ASP A 412 5.01 -15.83 -12.03
C ASP A 412 3.60 -15.32 -11.70
N ALA A 413 2.84 -16.11 -10.96
CA ALA A 413 1.46 -15.81 -10.59
C ALA A 413 1.34 -14.52 -9.75
N ASN A 414 2.30 -14.25 -8.85
CA ASN A 414 2.29 -13.03 -8.04
C ASN A 414 2.54 -11.80 -8.92
N ARG A 415 3.47 -11.90 -9.85
CA ARG A 415 3.75 -10.82 -10.81
C ARG A 415 2.56 -10.58 -11.73
N LYS A 416 1.90 -11.64 -12.21
CA LYS A 416 0.65 -11.52 -12.98
C LYS A 416 -0.44 -10.79 -12.20
N ALA A 417 -0.63 -11.14 -10.92
CA ALA A 417 -1.62 -10.49 -10.05
C ALA A 417 -1.32 -8.99 -9.85
N GLN A 418 -0.05 -8.61 -9.63
CA GLN A 418 0.37 -7.23 -9.49
C GLN A 418 0.16 -6.41 -10.77
N LEU A 419 0.51 -6.97 -11.92
CA LEU A 419 0.30 -6.33 -13.22
C LEU A 419 -1.19 -6.27 -13.58
N GLY A 420 -1.95 -7.30 -13.23
CA GLY A 420 -3.41 -7.34 -13.39
C GLY A 420 -4.11 -6.22 -12.60
N LYS A 421 -3.57 -5.88 -11.42
CA LYS A 421 -4.08 -4.76 -10.64
C LYS A 421 -3.86 -3.42 -11.37
N ILE A 422 -2.68 -3.19 -11.95
CA ILE A 422 -2.42 -2.01 -12.78
C ILE A 422 -3.44 -1.93 -13.92
N SER A 423 -3.69 -3.05 -14.61
CA SER A 423 -4.68 -3.11 -15.69
C SER A 423 -6.09 -2.73 -15.19
N SER A 424 -6.53 -3.26 -14.05
CA SER A 424 -7.87 -2.96 -13.51
C SER A 424 -8.02 -1.51 -13.06
N GLU A 425 -6.96 -0.90 -12.50
CA GLU A 425 -6.96 0.50 -12.08
C GLU A 425 -6.95 1.46 -13.28
N THR A 426 -6.17 1.12 -14.32
CA THR A 426 -6.17 1.89 -15.58
C THR A 426 -7.48 1.78 -16.32
N ASP A 427 -8.11 0.61 -16.37
CA ASP A 427 -9.44 0.42 -16.94
C ASP A 427 -10.48 1.27 -16.17
N ALA A 428 -10.40 1.32 -14.83
CA ALA A 428 -11.27 2.14 -13.99
C ALA A 428 -11.14 3.65 -14.28
N VAL A 429 -9.90 4.16 -14.40
CA VAL A 429 -9.68 5.57 -14.74
C VAL A 429 -10.10 5.87 -16.18
N SER A 430 -9.89 4.96 -17.12
CA SER A 430 -10.39 5.10 -18.49
C SER A 430 -11.91 5.25 -18.50
N LEU A 431 -12.65 4.43 -17.74
CA LEU A 431 -14.10 4.55 -17.58
C LEU A 431 -14.52 5.92 -16.98
N LEU A 432 -13.76 6.43 -16.00
CA LEU A 432 -14.05 7.77 -15.44
C LEU A 432 -13.85 8.90 -16.46
N LEU A 433 -12.90 8.74 -17.38
CA LEU A 433 -12.55 9.71 -18.40
C LEU A 433 -13.46 9.64 -19.65
N GLU A 434 -14.18 8.53 -19.88
CA GLU A 434 -15.05 8.36 -21.06
C GLU A 434 -16.04 9.50 -21.26
N ASP A 435 -16.78 9.86 -20.21
CA ASP A 435 -17.83 10.90 -20.23
C ASP A 435 -17.33 12.24 -19.67
N TYR A 436 -16.02 12.46 -19.63
CA TYR A 436 -15.47 13.72 -19.16
C TYR A 436 -15.35 14.71 -20.31
N GLU A 437 -16.19 15.74 -20.30
CA GLU A 437 -16.30 16.73 -21.41
C GLU A 437 -15.25 17.86 -21.32
N GLY A 438 -14.57 18.02 -20.18
CA GLY A 438 -13.55 19.06 -20.00
C GLY A 438 -12.21 18.69 -20.68
N SER A 439 -11.50 19.70 -21.18
CA SER A 439 -10.12 19.53 -21.68
C SER A 439 -9.09 19.41 -20.55
N THR A 440 -9.43 19.85 -19.35
CA THR A 440 -8.56 19.79 -18.17
C THR A 440 -9.33 19.30 -16.95
N ILE A 441 -8.60 18.66 -16.02
CA ILE A 441 -9.14 18.16 -14.74
C ILE A 441 -8.24 18.64 -13.60
N PRO A 442 -8.81 19.14 -12.46
CA PRO A 442 -8.03 19.49 -11.30
C PRO A 442 -7.25 18.29 -10.76
N PHE A 443 -5.97 18.46 -10.43
CA PHE A 443 -5.15 17.37 -9.89
C PHE A 443 -5.73 16.80 -8.58
N SER A 444 -6.37 17.63 -7.74
CA SER A 444 -7.07 17.18 -6.54
C SER A 444 -8.18 16.14 -6.83
N THR A 445 -8.82 16.21 -8.00
CA THR A 445 -9.77 15.17 -8.42
C THR A 445 -9.07 13.85 -8.71
N ILE A 446 -7.87 13.91 -9.33
CA ILE A 446 -7.05 12.73 -9.58
C ILE A 446 -6.56 12.13 -8.25
N GLU A 447 -6.14 12.96 -7.29
CA GLU A 447 -5.75 12.51 -5.95
C GLU A 447 -6.89 11.79 -5.24
N ASN A 448 -8.12 12.31 -5.33
CA ASN A 448 -9.30 11.64 -4.78
C ASN A 448 -9.58 10.30 -5.47
N TRP A 449 -9.40 10.22 -6.79
CA TRP A 449 -9.50 8.96 -7.51
C TRP A 449 -8.44 7.96 -7.07
N MET A 450 -7.18 8.41 -6.94
CA MET A 450 -6.08 7.59 -6.42
C MET A 450 -6.44 6.98 -5.07
N GLY A 451 -6.92 7.79 -4.12
CA GLY A 451 -7.30 7.32 -2.78
C GLY A 451 -8.47 6.32 -2.80
N SER A 452 -9.45 6.53 -3.68
CA SER A 452 -10.68 5.72 -3.73
C SER A 452 -10.56 4.44 -4.55
N LEU A 453 -9.79 4.48 -5.64
CA LEU A 453 -9.49 3.30 -6.47
C LEU A 453 -8.41 2.41 -5.86
N TYR A 454 -7.64 2.99 -4.95
CA TYR A 454 -6.59 2.29 -4.26
C TYR A 454 -7.18 1.19 -3.38
N LYS A 455 -7.07 -0.03 -3.83
CA LYS A 455 -7.38 -1.22 -3.05
C LYS A 455 -6.10 -1.99 -2.80
N TYR A 456 -5.91 -2.43 -1.56
CA TYR A 456 -4.83 -3.38 -1.28
C TYR A 456 -5.02 -4.61 -2.16
N ALA A 457 -3.97 -5.01 -2.87
CA ALA A 457 -4.01 -6.27 -3.59
C ALA A 457 -3.93 -7.41 -2.58
N ASP A 458 -4.69 -8.48 -2.81
CA ASP A 458 -4.52 -9.74 -2.10
C ASP A 458 -3.16 -10.34 -2.51
N TYR A 459 -2.14 -9.97 -1.78
CA TYR A 459 -0.78 -10.46 -2.01
C TYR A 459 -0.47 -11.57 -1.02
N ARG A 460 -0.14 -12.73 -1.54
CA ARG A 460 0.39 -13.82 -0.73
C ARG A 460 1.90 -13.65 -0.59
N GLN A 461 2.33 -13.17 0.55
CA GLN A 461 3.75 -13.03 0.86
C GLN A 461 4.43 -14.40 0.91
N TYR A 462 3.76 -15.38 1.50
CA TYR A 462 4.21 -16.75 1.58
C TYR A 462 3.19 -17.70 0.96
N ARG A 463 3.66 -18.78 0.36
CA ARG A 463 2.78 -19.86 -0.11
C ARG A 463 2.54 -20.83 1.04
N ALA A 464 1.33 -21.39 1.11
CA ALA A 464 1.06 -22.51 2.01
C ALA A 464 1.99 -23.67 1.68
N GLN A 465 2.75 -24.12 2.66
CA GLN A 465 3.69 -25.23 2.53
C GLN A 465 3.02 -26.54 2.94
N ARG A 466 3.58 -27.67 2.49
CA ARG A 466 3.10 -28.98 2.89
C ARG A 466 3.20 -29.15 4.41
N ASN A 467 2.18 -29.69 5.05
CA ASN A 467 2.05 -29.85 6.50
C ASN A 467 2.01 -28.54 7.30
N CYS A 468 1.65 -27.42 6.66
CA CYS A 468 1.39 -26.19 7.40
C CYS A 468 0.20 -26.35 8.35
N ARG A 469 0.13 -25.48 9.33
CA ARG A 469 -0.97 -25.37 10.31
C ARG A 469 -2.27 -24.98 9.62
N ASN A 470 -3.41 -25.46 10.15
CA ASN A 470 -4.74 -25.05 9.65
C ASN A 470 -5.12 -23.73 10.32
N VAL A 471 -4.79 -22.61 9.70
CA VAL A 471 -5.11 -21.29 10.21
C VAL A 471 -6.36 -20.74 9.52
N ILE A 472 -7.35 -20.36 10.32
CA ILE A 472 -8.56 -19.64 9.88
C ILE A 472 -8.52 -18.20 10.41
N SER A 473 -9.03 -17.27 9.62
CA SER A 473 -8.97 -15.83 9.95
C SER A 473 -10.06 -15.37 10.93
N SER A 474 -11.11 -16.18 11.13
CA SER A 474 -12.23 -15.84 11.99
C SER A 474 -12.80 -17.09 12.67
N PRO A 475 -13.30 -16.98 13.91
CA PRO A 475 -14.04 -18.06 14.57
C PRO A 475 -15.17 -18.64 13.71
N GLY A 476 -15.87 -17.79 12.96
CA GLY A 476 -16.96 -18.18 12.07
C GLY A 476 -16.57 -19.10 10.93
N ASN A 477 -15.28 -19.17 10.56
CA ASN A 477 -14.75 -20.07 9.52
C ASN A 477 -14.54 -21.52 10.02
N MET A 478 -15.05 -21.87 11.20
CA MET A 478 -14.98 -23.22 11.74
C MET A 478 -16.23 -24.04 11.35
N ALA A 479 -16.17 -24.75 10.23
CA ALA A 479 -17.26 -25.57 9.70
C ALA A 479 -17.17 -27.05 10.10
N GLY A 480 -16.24 -27.42 10.98
CA GLY A 480 -16.04 -28.83 11.41
C GLY A 480 -15.57 -28.94 12.85
N LYS A 481 -15.73 -30.15 13.41
CA LYS A 481 -15.34 -30.49 14.77
C LYS A 481 -13.81 -30.63 14.86
N SER A 482 -13.19 -30.10 15.92
CA SER A 482 -11.78 -30.27 16.27
C SER A 482 -11.63 -30.92 17.64
N LYS A 483 -10.47 -31.53 17.89
CA LYS A 483 -10.10 -31.97 19.24
C LYS A 483 -9.50 -30.80 20.00
N ASN A 484 -8.46 -30.20 19.43
CA ASN A 484 -7.71 -29.12 20.04
C ASN A 484 -7.77 -27.87 19.14
N THR A 485 -8.19 -26.76 19.71
CA THR A 485 -8.23 -25.46 19.02
C THR A 485 -7.45 -24.44 19.80
N ILE A 486 -6.74 -23.57 19.10
CA ILE A 486 -6.09 -22.39 19.68
C ILE A 486 -6.58 -21.12 18.99
N TRP A 487 -6.93 -20.12 19.81
CA TRP A 487 -7.29 -18.79 19.34
C TRP A 487 -6.17 -17.82 19.68
N CYS A 488 -5.36 -17.48 18.65
CA CYS A 488 -4.08 -16.82 18.80
C CYS A 488 -4.16 -15.33 19.15
N ASP A 489 -5.28 -14.68 18.82
CA ASP A 489 -5.53 -13.26 19.03
C ASP A 489 -6.87 -13.03 19.73
N PHE A 490 -7.07 -13.65 20.90
CA PHE A 490 -8.27 -13.48 21.69
C PHE A 490 -8.28 -12.12 22.40
N GLN A 491 -8.28 -11.05 21.58
CA GLN A 491 -8.13 -9.66 21.99
C GLN A 491 -9.15 -8.76 21.29
N GLY A 492 -9.43 -7.59 21.86
CA GLY A 492 -10.26 -6.56 21.27
C GLY A 492 -11.55 -7.12 20.69
N GLY A 493 -11.89 -6.65 19.57
CA GLY A 493 -13.04 -7.11 18.81
C GLY A 493 -14.12 -6.04 18.74
N ASP A 494 -14.38 -5.61 17.52
CA ASP A 494 -15.58 -4.83 17.24
C ASP A 494 -16.79 -5.69 17.59
N ALA A 495 -17.72 -5.13 18.36
CA ALA A 495 -19.00 -5.76 18.66
C ALA A 495 -19.90 -5.91 17.41
N GLY A 496 -19.30 -5.93 16.22
CA GLY A 496 -19.94 -6.02 14.93
C GLY A 496 -20.82 -4.81 14.65
N LYS A 497 -20.44 -4.00 13.67
CA LYS A 497 -21.27 -2.88 13.25
C LYS A 497 -22.56 -3.42 12.62
N LEU A 498 -23.72 -3.09 13.20
CA LEU A 498 -25.00 -3.55 12.68
C LEU A 498 -25.20 -3.09 11.23
N THR A 499 -25.75 -3.96 10.39
CA THR A 499 -25.94 -3.73 8.94
C THR A 499 -26.63 -2.40 8.64
N TYR A 500 -27.65 -2.02 9.43
CA TYR A 500 -28.40 -0.78 9.24
C TYR A 500 -27.98 0.36 10.19
N SER A 501 -26.74 0.34 10.68
CA SER A 501 -26.20 1.42 11.57
C SER A 501 -26.07 2.77 10.86
N PHE A 502 -26.09 2.83 9.53
CA PHE A 502 -26.05 4.06 8.76
C PHE A 502 -27.39 4.79 8.69
N LEU A 503 -28.50 4.11 9.03
CA LEU A 503 -29.83 4.72 9.03
C LEU A 503 -30.03 5.57 10.29
N GLU A 504 -30.58 6.76 10.08
CA GLU A 504 -31.04 7.59 11.19
C GLU A 504 -32.25 6.93 11.91
N PRO A 505 -32.49 7.23 13.19
CA PRO A 505 -33.59 6.62 13.94
C PRO A 505 -34.97 6.78 13.26
N ILE A 506 -35.21 7.95 12.63
CA ILE A 506 -36.46 8.24 11.93
C ILE A 506 -36.57 7.38 10.66
N GLU A 507 -35.49 7.27 9.87
CA GLU A 507 -35.43 6.44 8.67
C GLU A 507 -35.63 4.97 8.99
N LYS A 508 -34.93 4.47 10.03
CA LYS A 508 -35.04 3.08 10.48
C LYS A 508 -36.48 2.76 10.95
N LYS A 509 -37.15 3.70 11.62
CA LYS A 509 -38.55 3.54 12.06
C LYS A 509 -39.51 3.46 10.88
N GLU A 510 -39.34 4.32 9.87
CA GLU A 510 -40.22 4.31 8.68
C GLU A 510 -39.94 3.09 7.79
N PHE A 511 -38.66 2.74 7.56
CA PHE A 511 -38.31 1.56 6.79
C PHE A 511 -38.73 0.24 7.42
N LYS A 512 -38.76 0.12 8.74
CA LYS A 512 -39.32 -1.05 9.43
C LYS A 512 -40.81 -1.32 9.09
N LYS A 513 -41.54 -0.34 8.59
CA LYS A 513 -42.94 -0.49 8.17
C LYS A 513 -43.07 -1.03 6.75
N THR A 514 -42.06 -0.82 5.91
CA THR A 514 -42.14 -1.04 4.46
C THR A 514 -41.12 -2.02 3.92
N LEU A 515 -40.01 -2.22 4.65
CA LEU A 515 -38.89 -3.09 4.27
C LEU A 515 -38.70 -4.22 5.27
N ASN A 516 -38.11 -5.31 4.79
CA ASN A 516 -37.71 -6.45 5.61
C ASN A 516 -36.30 -6.25 6.16
N LEU A 517 -36.13 -5.27 7.06
CA LEU A 517 -34.84 -5.03 7.68
C LEU A 517 -34.44 -6.22 8.58
N TRP A 518 -33.15 -6.53 8.63
CA TRP A 518 -32.62 -7.48 9.59
C TRP A 518 -32.77 -6.91 11.00
N GLU A 519 -33.48 -7.63 11.87
CA GLU A 519 -33.71 -7.18 13.24
C GLU A 519 -32.40 -7.21 14.02
N ASP A 520 -32.05 -6.11 14.70
CA ASP A 520 -30.80 -5.96 15.43
C ASP A 520 -30.55 -7.12 16.42
N ALA A 521 -31.61 -7.60 17.09
CA ALA A 521 -31.49 -8.71 18.02
C ALA A 521 -31.15 -10.06 17.33
N LYS A 522 -31.68 -10.28 16.11
CA LYS A 522 -31.35 -11.49 15.32
C LYS A 522 -29.93 -11.41 14.78
N GLU A 523 -29.54 -10.22 14.28
CA GLU A 523 -28.20 -9.97 13.78
C GLU A 523 -27.15 -10.18 14.88
N GLN A 524 -27.36 -9.58 16.05
CA GLN A 524 -26.47 -9.79 17.21
C GLN A 524 -26.40 -11.26 17.63
N LYS A 525 -27.53 -11.96 17.64
CA LYS A 525 -27.56 -13.39 17.95
C LYS A 525 -26.80 -14.22 16.92
N TYR A 526 -26.89 -13.85 15.63
CA TYR A 526 -26.12 -14.49 14.56
C TYR A 526 -24.62 -14.28 14.79
N HIS A 527 -24.16 -13.04 14.94
CA HIS A 527 -22.74 -12.74 15.15
C HIS A 527 -22.20 -13.41 16.41
N ARG A 528 -22.99 -13.41 17.51
CA ARG A 528 -22.61 -14.14 18.71
C ARG A 528 -22.47 -15.65 18.46
N SER A 529 -23.35 -16.25 17.68
CA SER A 529 -23.25 -17.66 17.33
C SER A 529 -21.96 -17.97 16.56
N MET A 530 -21.53 -17.08 15.66
CA MET A 530 -20.26 -17.23 14.91
C MET A 530 -19.06 -17.09 15.85
N LEU A 531 -19.11 -16.14 16.77
CA LEU A 531 -18.04 -15.91 17.75
C LEU A 531 -17.86 -17.08 18.71
N LEU A 532 -18.94 -17.82 18.99
CA LEU A 532 -18.93 -18.98 19.91
C LEU A 532 -18.55 -20.30 19.22
N MET A 533 -18.29 -20.31 17.91
CA MET A 533 -17.94 -21.53 17.18
C MET A 533 -16.76 -22.30 17.80
N PRO A 534 -15.64 -21.68 18.23
CA PRO A 534 -14.54 -22.41 18.86
C PRO A 534 -14.96 -23.15 20.15
N PHE A 535 -15.79 -22.51 20.97
CA PHE A 535 -16.32 -23.13 22.18
C PHE A 535 -17.26 -24.28 21.90
N ASN A 536 -18.01 -24.21 20.79
CA ASN A 536 -19.02 -25.22 20.43
C ASN A 536 -18.42 -26.39 19.65
N MET A 537 -17.39 -26.15 18.84
CA MET A 537 -16.83 -27.12 17.90
C MET A 537 -15.59 -27.84 18.41
N THR A 538 -15.02 -27.45 19.55
CA THR A 538 -13.86 -28.10 20.15
C THR A 538 -14.29 -29.14 21.18
N SER A 539 -13.73 -30.37 21.11
CA SER A 539 -14.10 -31.48 22.00
C SER A 539 -13.21 -31.63 23.24
N ASP A 540 -11.88 -31.47 23.06
CA ASP A 540 -10.90 -31.81 24.09
C ASP A 540 -10.27 -30.59 24.75
N GLN A 541 -9.66 -29.68 24.00
CA GLN A 541 -8.96 -28.52 24.54
C GLN A 541 -9.17 -27.24 23.68
N LEU A 542 -9.59 -26.16 24.32
CA LEU A 542 -9.58 -24.83 23.75
C LEU A 542 -8.57 -23.97 24.51
N THR A 543 -7.60 -23.40 23.77
CA THR A 543 -6.60 -22.48 24.30
C THR A 543 -6.87 -21.07 23.77
N LEU A 544 -7.03 -20.11 24.65
CA LEU A 544 -7.21 -18.68 24.33
C LEU A 544 -5.89 -17.96 24.60
N VAL A 545 -5.38 -17.22 23.63
CA VAL A 545 -4.13 -16.46 23.78
C VAL A 545 -4.45 -14.99 23.88
N THR A 546 -3.97 -14.38 24.96
CA THR A 546 -4.13 -12.95 25.25
C THR A 546 -2.77 -12.30 25.48
N TYR A 547 -2.69 -11.01 25.26
CA TYR A 547 -1.50 -10.20 25.55
C TYR A 547 -1.94 -8.80 25.97
N ASN A 548 -1.12 -8.13 26.80
CA ASN A 548 -1.45 -6.84 27.36
C ASN A 548 -1.11 -5.69 26.40
N ARG A 549 -0.06 -5.85 25.58
CA ARG A 549 0.49 -4.81 24.72
C ARG A 549 0.81 -5.30 23.33
N ASN A 550 0.75 -4.37 22.37
CA ASN A 550 1.24 -4.54 21.01
C ASN A 550 2.20 -3.38 20.71
N GLY A 551 3.49 -3.56 21.00
CA GLY A 551 4.48 -2.50 21.01
C GLY A 551 4.17 -1.44 22.09
N SER A 552 3.97 -0.19 21.68
CA SER A 552 3.65 0.90 22.63
C SER A 552 2.17 1.02 23.00
N GLU A 553 1.29 0.27 22.37
CA GLU A 553 -0.16 0.38 22.55
C GLU A 553 -0.68 -0.70 23.50
N GLU A 554 -1.53 -0.29 24.47
CA GLU A 554 -2.30 -1.22 25.30
C GLU A 554 -3.42 -1.83 24.45
N VAL A 555 -3.68 -3.12 24.64
CA VAL A 555 -4.67 -3.87 23.86
C VAL A 555 -5.93 -4.09 24.68
N GLU A 556 -7.09 -3.79 24.09
CA GLU A 556 -8.38 -4.01 24.75
C GLU A 556 -8.70 -5.50 24.87
N LYS A 557 -9.34 -5.86 26.00
CA LYS A 557 -9.79 -7.23 26.23
C LYS A 557 -10.95 -7.61 25.32
N HIS A 558 -10.97 -8.86 24.89
CA HIS A 558 -12.07 -9.40 24.09
C HIS A 558 -13.41 -9.36 24.89
N PRO A 559 -14.56 -9.00 24.27
CA PRO A 559 -15.85 -8.94 24.97
C PRO A 559 -16.25 -10.23 25.70
N LEU A 560 -15.93 -11.39 25.12
CA LEU A 560 -16.15 -12.67 25.81
C LEU A 560 -15.24 -12.84 27.02
N MET A 561 -14.02 -12.30 27.02
CA MET A 561 -13.13 -12.32 28.19
C MET A 561 -13.75 -11.51 29.32
N ILE A 562 -14.26 -10.31 29.05
CA ILE A 562 -14.94 -9.47 30.02
C ILE A 562 -16.15 -10.21 30.62
N GLN A 563 -16.92 -10.92 29.80
CA GLN A 563 -18.04 -11.73 30.25
C GLN A 563 -17.58 -12.89 31.16
N LEU A 564 -16.48 -13.57 30.80
CA LEU A 564 -15.92 -14.66 31.62
C LEU A 564 -15.43 -14.14 32.97
N GLU A 565 -14.75 -13.01 33.04
CA GLU A 565 -14.29 -12.36 34.29
C GLU A 565 -15.47 -12.05 35.23
N GLN A 566 -16.62 -11.68 34.68
CA GLN A 566 -17.83 -11.40 35.47
C GLN A 566 -18.56 -12.65 35.97
N GLN A 567 -18.50 -13.75 35.25
CA GLN A 567 -19.35 -14.94 35.46
C GLN A 567 -18.59 -16.18 35.96
N VAL A 568 -17.25 -16.17 35.93
CA VAL A 568 -16.41 -17.27 36.40
C VAL A 568 -15.68 -16.85 37.67
N LYS A 569 -15.98 -17.50 38.79
CA LYS A 569 -15.45 -17.10 40.11
C LYS A 569 -13.92 -17.26 40.27
N ASN A 570 -13.33 -18.17 39.54
CA ASN A 570 -11.93 -18.54 39.66
C ASN A 570 -11.26 -18.61 38.28
N LEU A 571 -11.51 -17.58 37.45
CA LEU A 571 -10.95 -17.51 36.13
C LEU A 571 -9.41 -17.46 36.15
N ASP A 572 -8.85 -16.69 37.10
CA ASP A 572 -7.39 -16.56 37.25
C ASP A 572 -6.65 -17.90 37.45
N ASP A 573 -7.38 -18.87 37.97
CA ASP A 573 -6.83 -20.21 38.20
C ASP A 573 -6.48 -20.98 36.93
N ILE A 574 -7.04 -20.58 35.75
CA ILE A 574 -6.78 -21.20 34.45
C ILE A 574 -5.99 -20.24 33.54
N VAL A 575 -5.59 -19.07 34.02
CA VAL A 575 -4.70 -18.14 33.32
C VAL A 575 -3.26 -18.57 33.57
N LEU A 576 -2.55 -18.87 32.51
CA LEU A 576 -1.14 -19.26 32.53
C LEU A 576 -0.34 -18.10 31.96
N HIS A 577 0.81 -17.83 32.58
CA HIS A 577 1.79 -16.85 32.09
C HIS A 577 3.03 -17.60 31.61
N PRO A 578 3.04 -18.07 30.36
CA PRO A 578 4.18 -18.83 29.85
C PRO A 578 5.41 -17.94 29.79
N HIS A 579 6.50 -18.41 30.38
CA HIS A 579 7.81 -17.87 30.07
C HIS A 579 8.39 -18.63 28.86
N ILE A 580 8.98 -17.89 27.96
CA ILE A 580 9.73 -18.51 26.85
C ILE A 580 11.01 -19.05 27.49
N ASP A 581 11.04 -20.36 27.66
CA ASP A 581 12.24 -21.03 28.17
C ASP A 581 13.31 -20.97 27.07
N GLU A 582 14.38 -20.23 27.33
CA GLU A 582 15.52 -20.11 26.42
C GLU A 582 16.15 -21.45 26.09
N SER A 583 15.96 -22.48 26.92
CA SER A 583 16.39 -23.85 26.66
C SER A 583 15.64 -24.56 25.53
N LEU A 584 14.52 -23.99 25.03
CA LEU A 584 13.81 -24.49 23.84
C LEU A 584 14.48 -24.06 22.53
N TYR A 585 15.41 -23.11 22.58
CA TYR A 585 16.32 -22.89 21.45
C TYR A 585 17.37 -24.01 21.49
N GLU A 586 17.46 -24.81 20.42
CA GLU A 586 18.71 -25.46 20.11
C GLU A 586 19.78 -24.37 20.21
N GLU A 587 20.83 -24.61 21.01
CA GLU A 587 21.92 -23.65 21.12
C GLU A 587 22.24 -23.19 19.71
N ALA A 588 21.80 -22.00 19.37
CA ALA A 588 22.29 -21.35 18.19
C ALA A 588 23.78 -21.40 18.35
N ASP A 589 24.51 -21.99 17.41
CA ASP A 589 25.96 -21.94 17.39
C ASP A 589 26.34 -20.50 17.70
N ILE A 590 26.56 -20.21 18.97
CA ILE A 590 27.12 -18.93 19.40
C ILE A 590 28.47 -19.01 18.72
N ILE A 591 28.58 -18.33 17.58
CA ILE A 591 29.84 -18.12 16.91
C ILE A 591 30.72 -17.57 18.00
N ASP A 592 31.56 -18.46 18.52
CA ASP A 592 32.46 -18.17 19.63
C ASP A 592 33.36 -17.03 19.14
N ASN A 593 33.02 -15.82 19.53
CA ASN A 593 33.79 -14.62 19.23
C ASN A 593 35.17 -14.65 19.91
N LYS A 594 35.56 -15.76 20.51
CA LYS A 594 36.90 -15.98 21.09
C LYS A 594 38.04 -15.89 20.07
N ASN A 595 37.75 -15.89 18.78
CA ASN A 595 38.73 -15.61 17.73
C ASN A 595 38.73 -14.16 17.25
N ARG A 596 37.96 -13.26 17.86
CA ARG A 596 38.30 -11.83 17.73
C ARG A 596 39.59 -11.66 18.52
N ASN A 597 40.73 -11.62 17.81
CA ASN A 597 41.93 -11.01 18.35
C ASN A 597 41.53 -9.66 18.90
N ASP A 598 41.57 -9.53 20.23
CA ASP A 598 41.30 -8.22 20.91
C ASP A 598 42.38 -7.18 20.58
N ASP A 599 43.44 -7.57 19.87
CA ASP A 599 44.37 -6.71 19.18
C ASP A 599 43.78 -6.31 17.82
N ALA A 600 42.73 -5.50 17.81
CA ALA A 600 42.33 -4.77 16.60
C ALA A 600 43.56 -3.95 16.19
N ASP A 601 44.20 -4.31 15.09
CA ASP A 601 45.23 -3.50 14.47
C ASP A 601 44.67 -2.05 14.35
N GLU A 602 45.37 -1.08 14.93
CA GLU A 602 45.02 0.34 14.75
C GLU A 602 45.00 0.75 13.27
N PHE A 603 45.47 -0.14 12.38
CA PHE A 603 45.63 0.10 10.97
C PHE A 603 44.78 -0.85 10.11
N ILE A 604 44.05 -0.31 9.19
CA ILE A 604 43.36 -1.10 8.17
C ILE A 604 44.35 -1.42 7.07
N HIS A 605 44.73 -2.70 6.96
CA HIS A 605 45.58 -3.18 5.89
C HIS A 605 44.77 -3.38 4.61
N LEU A 606 45.08 -2.61 3.58
CA LEU A 606 44.46 -2.75 2.26
C LEU A 606 45.21 -3.82 1.47
N PRO A 607 44.55 -4.90 0.99
CA PRO A 607 45.21 -6.00 0.26
C PRO A 607 45.82 -5.54 -1.07
N HIS A 608 45.36 -4.44 -1.64
CA HIS A 608 45.80 -3.90 -2.93
C HIS A 608 45.94 -2.39 -2.91
N PRO A 609 46.91 -1.82 -2.17
CA PRO A 609 47.10 -0.38 -2.04
C PRO A 609 47.43 0.31 -3.38
N GLU A 610 47.94 -0.44 -4.36
CA GLU A 610 48.24 0.05 -5.72
C GLU A 610 47.02 0.52 -6.51
N TYR A 611 45.82 0.09 -6.14
CA TYR A 611 44.57 0.57 -6.77
C TYR A 611 44.12 1.93 -6.25
N ILE A 612 44.68 2.38 -5.13
CA ILE A 612 44.34 3.69 -4.56
C ILE A 612 45.10 4.77 -5.32
N LYS A 613 44.37 5.60 -6.04
CA LYS A 613 44.92 6.76 -6.74
C LYS A 613 44.45 8.03 -6.05
N PHE A 614 45.41 8.77 -5.48
CA PHE A 614 45.12 10.07 -4.91
C PHE A 614 44.60 11.04 -6.00
N PRO A 615 43.55 11.83 -5.70
CA PRO A 615 43.06 12.84 -6.62
C PRO A 615 44.16 13.84 -6.96
N LYS A 616 44.20 14.26 -8.21
CA LYS A 616 45.19 15.26 -8.66
C LYS A 616 44.96 16.67 -8.05
N TYR A 617 43.74 16.95 -7.63
CA TYR A 617 43.29 18.18 -7.04
C TYR A 617 42.31 17.86 -5.92
N GLU A 618 42.44 18.56 -4.81
CA GLU A 618 41.58 18.47 -3.65
C GLU A 618 40.66 19.68 -3.53
N SER A 619 39.42 19.47 -3.09
CA SER A 619 38.52 20.55 -2.72
C SER A 619 38.75 20.94 -1.25
N TYR A 620 38.31 22.15 -0.88
CA TYR A 620 38.31 22.55 0.52
C TYR A 620 37.58 21.52 1.41
N THR A 621 36.46 21.03 0.92
CA THR A 621 35.63 20.06 1.66
C THR A 621 36.37 18.74 1.85
N SER A 622 37.00 18.21 0.79
CA SER A 622 37.75 16.96 0.89
C SER A 622 38.98 17.07 1.81
N LEU A 623 39.67 18.19 1.76
CA LEU A 623 40.75 18.47 2.71
C LEU A 623 40.25 18.60 4.16
N SER A 624 39.12 19.27 4.38
CA SER A 624 38.50 19.35 5.70
C SER A 624 38.10 17.98 6.22
N THR A 625 37.50 17.11 5.39
CA THR A 625 37.17 15.75 5.74
C THR A 625 38.42 14.94 6.08
N MET A 626 39.48 15.06 5.27
CA MET A 626 40.74 14.37 5.53
C MET A 626 41.33 14.75 6.90
N TYR A 627 41.19 16.02 7.30
CA TYR A 627 41.68 16.50 8.58
C TYR A 627 40.83 16.04 9.78
N GLN A 628 39.50 15.97 9.60
CA GLN A 628 38.57 15.57 10.64
C GLN A 628 38.46 14.07 10.80
N SER A 629 38.45 13.35 9.69
CA SER A 629 38.32 11.89 9.62
C SER A 629 39.07 11.33 8.42
N PRO A 630 40.37 10.96 8.59
CA PRO A 630 41.16 10.35 7.51
C PRO A 630 40.53 9.10 6.91
N LEU A 631 39.76 8.37 7.71
CA LEU A 631 39.04 7.16 7.27
C LEU A 631 37.93 7.51 6.29
N ASP A 632 37.08 8.48 6.63
CA ASP A 632 35.99 8.94 5.75
C ASP A 632 36.54 9.54 4.45
N TYR A 633 37.65 10.27 4.54
CA TYR A 633 38.33 10.75 3.35
C TYR A 633 38.84 9.61 2.47
N THR A 634 39.47 8.60 3.07
CA THR A 634 39.98 7.45 2.33
C THR A 634 38.86 6.67 1.64
N PHE A 635 37.79 6.38 2.34
CA PHE A 635 36.65 5.68 1.75
C PHE A 635 35.88 6.54 0.76
N GLY A 636 35.52 7.76 1.13
CA GLY A 636 34.66 8.62 0.30
C GLY A 636 35.38 9.23 -0.89
N SER A 637 36.55 9.88 -0.66
CA SER A 637 37.24 10.66 -1.68
C SER A 637 38.23 9.85 -2.51
N ILE A 638 38.90 8.85 -1.91
CA ILE A 638 39.93 8.06 -2.60
C ILE A 638 39.34 6.78 -3.18
N ALA A 639 38.68 5.96 -2.36
CA ALA A 639 38.12 4.68 -2.78
C ALA A 639 36.74 4.83 -3.45
N HIS A 640 36.15 6.00 -3.42
CA HIS A 640 34.79 6.29 -3.91
C HIS A 640 33.71 5.35 -3.34
N ILE A 641 33.94 4.85 -2.13
CA ILE A 641 32.96 4.10 -1.37
C ILE A 641 32.03 5.14 -0.72
N GLN A 642 30.92 5.35 -1.34
CA GLN A 642 29.86 6.14 -0.74
C GLN A 642 28.94 5.21 0.05
N GLN A 643 28.41 5.71 1.18
CA GLN A 643 27.23 5.08 1.76
C GLN A 643 26.27 4.81 0.60
N VAL A 644 25.68 3.60 0.55
CA VAL A 644 24.52 3.35 -0.30
C VAL A 644 23.46 4.30 0.20
N GLY A 645 23.68 5.57 -0.11
CA GLY A 645 22.76 6.64 0.13
C GLY A 645 21.53 6.19 -0.59
N ALA A 646 20.48 6.04 0.16
CA ALA A 646 19.17 6.02 -0.41
C ALA A 646 19.19 7.01 -1.57
N SER A 647 18.50 6.67 -2.62
CA SER A 647 18.15 7.49 -3.77
C SER A 647 17.39 8.75 -3.35
N ALA A 648 17.87 9.39 -2.30
CA ALA A 648 17.26 10.55 -1.69
C ALA A 648 17.92 11.82 -2.22
N MET A 649 17.09 12.82 -2.48
CA MET A 649 17.56 14.15 -2.85
C MET A 649 18.42 14.76 -1.73
N ALA A 650 19.40 15.61 -2.11
CA ALA A 650 20.17 16.36 -1.14
C ALA A 650 19.26 17.19 -0.24
N GLU A 651 19.69 17.40 1.01
CA GLU A 651 18.95 18.23 1.97
C GLU A 651 18.71 19.65 1.42
N ILE A 652 17.60 20.24 1.85
CA ILE A 652 17.15 21.55 1.36
C ILE A 652 18.21 22.64 1.55
N TRP A 653 19.02 22.57 2.60
CA TRP A 653 20.08 23.55 2.85
C TRP A 653 21.21 23.48 1.83
N THR A 654 21.66 22.28 1.49
CA THR A 654 22.65 22.05 0.44
C THR A 654 22.10 22.48 -0.92
N THR A 655 20.84 22.16 -1.19
CA THR A 655 20.16 22.55 -2.43
C THR A 655 20.06 24.08 -2.55
N LYS A 656 19.69 24.80 -1.48
CA LYS A 656 19.67 26.26 -1.45
C LYS A 656 21.04 26.86 -1.75
N GLY A 657 22.11 26.30 -1.17
CA GLY A 657 23.48 26.71 -1.48
C GLY A 657 23.79 26.59 -2.97
N ASN A 658 23.54 25.42 -3.56
CA ASN A 658 23.79 25.17 -4.98
C ASN A 658 22.96 26.10 -5.90
N VAL A 659 21.68 26.32 -5.56
CA VAL A 659 20.81 27.26 -6.29
C VAL A 659 21.34 28.69 -6.18
N ALA A 660 21.79 29.13 -5.01
CA ALA A 660 22.39 30.49 -4.85
C ALA A 660 23.59 30.66 -5.76
N HIS A 661 24.52 29.72 -5.72
CA HIS A 661 25.72 29.77 -6.60
C HIS A 661 25.33 29.86 -8.07
N ALA A 662 24.40 28.98 -8.53
CA ALA A 662 23.98 28.95 -9.93
C ALA A 662 23.25 30.24 -10.36
N VAL A 663 22.42 30.85 -9.49
CA VAL A 663 21.73 32.11 -9.76
C VAL A 663 22.72 33.27 -9.87
N ILE A 664 23.64 33.40 -8.90
CA ILE A 664 24.66 34.43 -8.92
C ILE A 664 25.57 34.27 -10.14
N GLN A 665 26.02 33.05 -10.44
CA GLN A 665 26.83 32.77 -11.60
C GLN A 665 26.13 33.21 -12.89
N THR A 666 24.84 32.87 -13.07
CA THR A 666 24.11 33.21 -14.31
C THR A 666 23.87 34.72 -14.47
N LEU A 667 23.67 35.44 -13.37
CA LEU A 667 23.35 36.89 -13.39
C LEU A 667 24.55 37.79 -13.43
N PHE A 668 25.69 37.34 -12.87
CA PHE A 668 26.89 38.18 -12.70
C PHE A 668 27.95 37.96 -13.78
N TRP A 669 27.92 36.85 -14.51
CA TRP A 669 28.95 36.52 -15.48
C TRP A 669 28.44 35.65 -16.64
N ASN A 670 28.94 35.96 -17.84
CA ASN A 670 28.77 35.14 -19.04
C ASN A 670 30.11 35.03 -19.76
N GLU A 671 30.63 33.79 -19.88
CA GLU A 671 31.92 33.56 -20.55
C GLU A 671 31.96 34.03 -22.00
N LYS A 672 30.82 34.06 -22.69
CA LYS A 672 30.70 34.50 -24.10
C LYS A 672 30.61 36.00 -24.23
N ASP A 673 30.24 36.71 -23.17
CA ASP A 673 30.14 38.16 -23.13
C ASP A 673 30.87 38.72 -21.91
N LYS A 674 32.14 39.07 -22.11
CA LYS A 674 33.00 39.64 -21.05
C LYS A 674 32.48 40.97 -20.49
N ALA A 675 31.64 41.67 -21.23
CA ALA A 675 31.01 42.91 -20.75
C ALA A 675 29.94 42.64 -19.70
N SER A 676 29.42 41.40 -19.60
CA SER A 676 28.39 41.00 -18.60
C SER A 676 28.87 41.22 -17.16
N GLY A 677 30.16 41.18 -16.88
CA GLY A 677 30.75 41.36 -15.56
C GLY A 677 30.86 42.81 -15.08
N TYR A 678 30.53 43.82 -15.89
CA TYR A 678 30.49 45.20 -15.46
C TYR A 678 29.23 45.52 -14.64
N PRO A 679 29.35 46.37 -13.62
CA PRO A 679 28.27 46.69 -12.68
C PRO A 679 26.95 47.09 -13.34
N GLU A 680 26.98 47.85 -14.42
CA GLU A 680 25.79 48.33 -15.16
C GLU A 680 25.02 47.15 -15.83
N ASN A 681 25.76 46.22 -16.39
CA ASN A 681 25.16 45.03 -17.02
C ASN A 681 24.62 44.05 -15.97
N ILE A 682 25.31 43.86 -14.85
CA ILE A 682 24.83 43.08 -13.71
C ILE A 682 23.56 43.69 -13.17
N GLU A 683 23.51 45.03 -12.96
CA GLU A 683 22.32 45.72 -12.48
C GLU A 683 21.13 45.53 -13.41
N LYS A 684 21.36 45.63 -14.71
CA LYS A 684 20.33 45.39 -15.72
C LYS A 684 19.81 43.94 -15.64
N ASN A 685 20.71 42.93 -15.57
CA ASN A 685 20.35 41.54 -15.43
C ASN A 685 19.55 41.25 -14.16
N LEU A 686 19.95 41.83 -13.02
CA LEU A 686 19.22 41.68 -11.77
C LEU A 686 17.82 42.29 -11.83
N LYS A 687 17.63 43.42 -12.49
CA LYS A 687 16.32 44.08 -12.63
C LYS A 687 15.39 43.32 -13.59
N GLU A 688 15.92 42.87 -14.72
CA GLU A 688 15.09 42.32 -15.80
C GLU A 688 14.91 40.81 -15.72
N ASN A 689 15.93 40.06 -15.22
CA ASN A 689 16.00 38.62 -15.40
C ASN A 689 16.01 37.80 -14.12
N TYR A 690 16.12 38.43 -12.92
CA TYR A 690 16.27 37.69 -11.67
C TYR A 690 15.24 36.60 -11.44
N ASP A 691 13.95 36.94 -11.53
CA ASP A 691 12.88 36.01 -11.23
C ASP A 691 12.80 34.85 -12.25
N ASN A 692 13.07 35.14 -13.52
CA ASN A 692 13.13 34.12 -14.58
C ASN A 692 14.33 33.18 -14.38
N VAL A 693 15.51 33.73 -14.06
CA VAL A 693 16.72 32.92 -13.79
C VAL A 693 16.55 32.09 -12.53
N PHE A 694 16.05 32.68 -11.45
CA PHE A 694 15.77 31.95 -10.21
C PHE A 694 14.82 30.77 -10.47
N SER A 695 13.69 31.02 -11.14
CA SER A 695 12.71 29.96 -11.46
C SER A 695 13.30 28.86 -12.35
N ALA A 696 14.07 29.24 -13.36
CA ALA A 696 14.71 28.28 -14.26
C ALA A 696 15.73 27.40 -13.52
N ILE A 697 16.52 27.97 -12.62
CA ILE A 697 17.54 27.25 -11.84
C ILE A 697 16.89 26.33 -10.80
N VAL A 698 15.85 26.80 -10.10
CA VAL A 698 15.11 25.95 -9.15
C VAL A 698 14.47 24.77 -9.86
N ASN A 699 13.88 24.96 -11.04
CA ASN A 699 13.34 23.86 -11.84
C ASN A 699 14.42 22.86 -12.30
N ALA A 700 15.61 23.35 -12.59
CA ALA A 700 16.71 22.52 -13.10
C ALA A 700 17.46 21.76 -11.97
N TYR A 701 17.69 22.41 -10.83
CA TYR A 701 18.64 21.96 -9.81
C TYR A 701 18.09 22.04 -8.37
N GLY A 702 16.90 22.58 -8.17
CA GLY A 702 16.28 22.81 -6.86
C GLY A 702 14.93 22.13 -6.70
N ALA A 703 14.72 20.96 -7.29
CA ALA A 703 13.40 20.33 -7.35
C ALA A 703 12.77 20.08 -5.96
N ILE A 704 13.59 19.81 -4.91
CA ILE A 704 13.10 19.66 -3.53
C ILE A 704 12.49 20.97 -2.99
N MET A 705 12.94 22.12 -3.48
CA MET A 705 12.40 23.43 -3.08
C MET A 705 10.99 23.68 -3.64
N LEU A 706 10.56 22.91 -4.66
CA LEU A 706 9.24 22.99 -5.26
C LEU A 706 8.19 22.15 -4.54
N LEU A 707 8.59 21.27 -3.63
CA LEU A 707 7.67 20.47 -2.83
C LEU A 707 6.72 21.39 -2.04
N GLN A 708 5.48 20.91 -1.84
CA GLN A 708 4.42 21.73 -1.25
C GLN A 708 4.79 22.27 0.13
N GLU A 709 5.42 21.45 0.96
CA GLU A 709 5.91 21.81 2.29
C GLU A 709 7.00 22.89 2.27
N ASN A 710 7.75 23.01 1.17
CA ASN A 710 8.88 23.95 1.04
C ASN A 710 8.53 25.24 0.29
N ARG A 711 7.31 25.37 -0.25
CA ARG A 711 6.93 26.52 -1.12
C ARG A 711 7.05 27.89 -0.44
N ILE A 712 6.60 28.01 0.81
CA ILE A 712 6.66 29.28 1.56
C ILE A 712 8.10 29.66 1.83
N ASP A 713 8.90 28.68 2.27
CA ASP A 713 10.32 28.87 2.54
C ASP A 713 11.10 29.23 1.26
N THR A 714 10.76 28.60 0.13
CA THR A 714 11.39 28.90 -1.18
C THR A 714 11.06 30.31 -1.65
N ARG A 715 9.83 30.81 -1.45
CA ARG A 715 9.48 32.21 -1.75
C ARG A 715 10.28 33.19 -0.88
N THR A 716 10.35 32.92 0.41
CA THR A 716 11.15 33.72 1.35
C THR A 716 12.63 33.70 0.98
N TYR A 717 13.13 32.55 0.57
CA TYR A 717 14.52 32.39 0.13
C TYR A 717 14.80 33.18 -1.15
N ARG A 718 13.90 33.20 -2.12
CA ARG A 718 14.02 34.02 -3.34
C ARG A 718 14.25 35.47 -3.01
N GLU A 719 13.44 36.05 -2.12
CA GLU A 719 13.56 37.46 -1.71
C GLU A 719 14.87 37.73 -0.96
N ARG A 720 15.29 36.80 -0.10
CA ARG A 720 16.58 36.92 0.62
C ARG A 720 17.76 36.87 -0.33
N LEU A 721 17.77 35.93 -1.28
CA LEU A 721 18.83 35.78 -2.26
C LEU A 721 18.92 37.01 -3.16
N ARG A 722 17.80 37.63 -3.53
CA ARG A 722 17.77 38.86 -4.29
C ARG A 722 18.48 39.99 -3.54
N LYS A 723 18.15 40.19 -2.26
CA LYS A 723 18.81 41.17 -1.42
C LYS A 723 20.33 40.91 -1.29
N CYS A 724 20.73 39.64 -1.17
CA CYS A 724 22.14 39.27 -1.16
C CYS A 724 22.83 39.64 -2.48
N ALA A 725 22.19 39.41 -3.62
CA ALA A 725 22.71 39.75 -4.94
C ALA A 725 22.83 41.29 -5.13
N ASP A 726 21.80 42.04 -4.68
CA ASP A 726 21.84 43.50 -4.71
C ASP A 726 22.99 44.08 -3.85
N ASN A 727 23.16 43.53 -2.63
CA ASN A 727 24.27 43.92 -1.75
C ASN A 727 25.66 43.59 -2.37
N LEU A 728 25.78 42.43 -3.02
CA LEU A 728 27.00 42.04 -3.73
C LEU A 728 27.31 43.02 -4.86
N LEU A 729 26.31 43.41 -5.65
CA LEU A 729 26.44 44.42 -6.69
C LEU A 729 26.88 45.76 -6.11
N GLU A 730 26.34 46.18 -4.98
CA GLU A 730 26.74 47.43 -4.31
C GLU A 730 28.20 47.39 -3.88
N ILE A 731 28.67 46.29 -3.29
CA ILE A 731 30.09 46.10 -2.97
C ILE A 731 30.97 46.22 -4.21
N ILE A 732 30.58 45.64 -5.34
CA ILE A 732 31.29 45.72 -6.61
C ILE A 732 31.36 47.16 -7.09
N LYS A 733 30.24 47.92 -7.02
CA LYS A 733 30.16 49.33 -7.42
C LYS A 733 31.03 50.25 -6.55
N VAL A 734 30.89 50.15 -5.24
CA VAL A 734 31.62 51.00 -4.27
C VAL A 734 33.14 50.83 -4.40
N ASN A 735 33.58 49.61 -4.70
CA ASN A 735 35.02 49.33 -4.81
C ASN A 735 35.54 49.44 -6.26
N ASN A 736 34.73 49.93 -7.21
CA ASN A 736 35.10 50.05 -8.64
C ASN A 736 35.64 48.73 -9.23
N LEU A 737 35.01 47.59 -8.83
CA LEU A 737 35.37 46.26 -9.31
C LEU A 737 34.52 45.85 -10.51
N HIS A 738 34.99 44.88 -11.26
CA HIS A 738 34.19 44.14 -12.23
C HIS A 738 34.48 42.66 -12.13
N VAL A 739 33.48 41.84 -12.46
CA VAL A 739 33.58 40.37 -12.42
C VAL A 739 34.30 39.88 -13.66
N THR A 740 35.38 39.13 -13.50
CA THR A 740 36.16 38.51 -14.57
C THR A 740 36.01 37.00 -14.69
N GLY A 741 35.29 36.39 -13.78
CA GLY A 741 35.02 34.96 -13.71
C GLY A 741 34.37 34.61 -12.40
N ILE A 742 33.64 33.49 -12.40
CA ILE A 742 33.01 32.93 -11.19
C ILE A 742 33.46 31.47 -11.09
N GLU A 743 33.73 31.02 -9.88
CA GLU A 743 34.23 29.65 -9.56
C GLU A 743 35.46 29.25 -10.41
N SER A 744 36.33 30.22 -10.64
CA SER A 744 37.56 30.02 -11.43
C SER A 744 38.53 29.11 -10.67
N LYS A 745 39.07 28.11 -11.35
CA LYS A 745 40.10 27.24 -10.78
C LYS A 745 41.37 28.05 -10.48
N VAL A 746 41.68 28.22 -9.22
CA VAL A 746 42.94 28.86 -8.79
C VAL A 746 44.01 27.77 -8.75
N LYS A 747 45.05 27.92 -9.58
CA LYS A 747 46.23 27.07 -9.48
C LYS A 747 47.16 27.66 -8.40
N THR A 748 47.17 27.05 -7.24
CA THR A 748 48.20 27.29 -6.25
C THR A 748 49.29 26.23 -6.41
N SER A 749 50.54 26.63 -6.55
CA SER A 749 51.68 25.71 -6.43
C SER A 749 51.84 25.39 -4.93
N MET A 750 51.30 24.24 -4.50
CA MET A 750 51.70 23.70 -3.20
C MET A 750 53.15 23.23 -3.30
N ALA A 751 53.99 23.66 -2.36
CA ALA A 751 55.28 23.03 -2.17
C ALA A 751 55.09 21.56 -1.83
N MET A 752 55.75 20.67 -2.59
CA MET A 752 55.70 19.23 -2.33
C MET A 752 56.20 18.96 -0.92
N VAL A 753 55.38 18.36 -0.08
CA VAL A 753 55.85 17.72 1.14
C VAL A 753 56.41 16.36 0.74
N SER A 754 57.71 16.22 0.83
CA SER A 754 58.37 14.92 0.59
C SER A 754 57.98 13.94 1.70
N MET A 755 57.41 12.81 1.30
CA MET A 755 57.21 11.67 2.21
C MET A 755 58.54 11.09 2.55
N ASN A 756 58.91 11.13 3.81
CA ASN A 756 60.07 10.42 4.33
C ASN A 756 59.61 9.00 4.69
N HIS A 757 60.08 7.99 3.97
CA HIS A 757 59.67 6.61 4.03
C HIS A 757 59.99 5.87 5.35
N SER A 758 60.49 6.56 6.35
CA SER A 758 60.97 5.90 7.60
C SER A 758 60.10 6.17 8.84
N LYS A 759 59.03 6.99 8.76
CA LYS A 759 58.03 7.16 9.84
C LYS A 759 56.74 7.59 9.23
N ASN A 760 55.72 6.79 9.41
CA ASN A 760 54.32 6.98 8.94
C ASN A 760 53.63 8.20 9.61
N GLN A 761 54.11 9.42 9.40
CA GLN A 761 53.49 10.65 9.87
C GLN A 761 53.34 11.62 8.72
N LEU A 762 52.10 11.88 8.35
CA LEU A 762 51.69 12.97 7.46
C LEU A 762 51.68 14.27 8.28
N ILE A 763 52.57 15.20 7.95
CA ILE A 763 52.63 16.57 8.55
C ILE A 763 52.09 17.55 7.50
N PHE A 764 50.99 18.22 7.82
CA PHE A 764 50.39 19.27 6.99
C PHE A 764 50.71 20.64 7.56
N PHE A 765 51.15 21.55 6.71
CA PHE A 765 51.25 22.98 7.03
C PHE A 765 50.11 23.77 6.40
N GLN A 766 49.41 24.52 7.24
CA GLN A 766 48.36 25.45 6.86
C GLN A 766 48.99 26.77 6.42
N HIS A 767 48.75 27.20 5.19
CA HIS A 767 48.98 28.62 4.81
C HIS A 767 47.77 29.19 4.08
N GLY A 768 47.44 30.37 4.56
CA GLY A 768 46.21 31.09 4.38
C GLY A 768 45.84 31.46 2.94
N THR A 769 44.57 31.67 2.79
CA THR A 769 43.85 32.18 1.63
C THR A 769 44.44 33.54 1.22
N VAL A 770 45.05 33.61 0.04
CA VAL A 770 45.39 34.88 -0.61
C VAL A 770 44.34 35.18 -1.66
N LEU A 771 43.43 36.09 -1.32
CA LEU A 771 42.62 36.81 -2.30
C LEU A 771 43.55 37.73 -3.10
N ARG A 772 43.85 37.41 -4.36
CA ARG A 772 44.43 38.38 -5.28
C ARG A 772 43.30 39.16 -5.91
N THR A 773 43.14 40.39 -5.46
CA THR A 773 42.51 41.45 -6.23
C THR A 773 43.55 41.96 -7.23
N THR A 774 43.19 41.88 -8.50
CA THR A 774 43.76 42.74 -9.58
C THR A 774 42.62 43.46 -10.22
#